data_85e9c2e3836c18302fe79be70111278c
#
_entry.id   85e9c2e3836c18302fe79be70111278c
#
_cell.length_a   1.000
_cell.length_b   1.000
_cell.length_c   1.000
_cell.angle_alpha   90.00
_cell.angle_beta   90.00
_cell.angle_gamma   90.00
#
_symmetry.space_group_name_H-M   'P 1'
#
loop_
_entity.id
_entity.type
_entity.pdbx_description
1 polymer ?
#
loop_
_entity_poly.entity_id
_entity_poly.type
_entity_poly.pdbx_seq_one_letter_code
_entity_poly.pdbx_strand_id
1 'polypeptide(L)'
;MATTSIASMGGLLTSPIVLGASLLAVLVLYLAVTGSSASAVGKDGKAQQEPAGFLVYCRFIYANFIKPFHTPSSAGAPSGQQQALENFYQTQVLPHHRHHRRRDNGAPAPDGDETYGRLVLTLCEQASVYDATRRRLLRGREDMLGLLAAQLRLKMASKDHRPVWVDIGGGTGYNIEAMAAFVDVEQYFEHVYLVDLSPSLCEVARQRFARLGWKNVSVFCQDAREFRVPGQDAKADLITMSYSLSMIPDYYSVVDSLSSLLRNDGTIGVCDFYVQNIVDLATRNYTGGVSNRHVNWLGRVFWRAWFDVDRVNLEAARRDYLEYRFGTVISASERNYLLGGIPYYIFIGCQKDLTLNDNDAIARLDATLTESPYLSPTHHRSELSKAVQRTIPEVRSKAYESAIVNLSSNLPLPSFFYQHHHWRICYNELLTKHTQFNKEYIYAFTWEDPRVDHRLLNITSDDVILAITSAGDNILDYLCGPNTPRRIHAVDLNPNQNHLLELKVASFTALSHDDFWKIFGEGKHAGFRDLLISHLSPHLSSQAFQFWLDHASVFTSSSHGLYETGGSRHALKLVRYLFSIFGLTEEVKKMCAAKTIEEQRALWQAVWEYVVNTLDPVVRETLLSDDNYFYLLCLSGQFSKKSLPTYLTKKAHTKLSAPGAFDGLRIHTDEIQEVISRITPGTLTIAVVMDSMDWFDPSSQAAATQATAFNHALKTGGRILLRSASIEPWYIAVFEKCGFTTKRVGARFPGACIDRVNMYASTWICTKTTELAREPSKQITGRSDAKSTATKLERSVSSTSSSSVCEDLEI
;
A
#
# COMPACT_ATOMS: atom_id res chain seq x y z
N MET A 1 -53.47 -27.96 21.89
CA MET A 1 -52.76 -27.30 23.00
C MET A 1 -51.26 -27.44 22.77
N ALA A 2 -50.68 -26.76 21.80
CA ALA A 2 -49.25 -26.75 21.54
C ALA A 2 -48.77 -25.53 20.71
N THR A 3 -49.50 -24.41 20.78
CA THR A 3 -49.15 -23.21 19.98
C THR A 3 -48.86 -21.94 20.81
N THR A 4 -48.79 -22.08 22.15
CA THR A 4 -48.58 -20.92 23.05
C THR A 4 -47.17 -20.83 23.63
N SER A 5 -46.23 -21.73 23.27
CA SER A 5 -44.87 -21.74 23.86
C SER A 5 -43.76 -21.08 23.00
N ILE A 6 -44.01 -20.79 21.74
CA ILE A 6 -42.95 -20.22 20.85
C ILE A 6 -42.98 -18.69 20.89
N ALA A 7 -44.11 -18.06 21.17
CA ALA A 7 -44.20 -16.60 21.23
C ALA A 7 -43.52 -15.98 22.48
N SER A 8 -43.36 -16.73 23.57
CA SER A 8 -42.72 -16.24 24.81
C SER A 8 -41.17 -16.31 24.75
N MET A 9 -40.62 -17.24 23.96
CA MET A 9 -39.16 -17.30 23.74
C MET A 9 -38.62 -16.21 22.80
N GLY A 10 -39.41 -15.78 21.82
CA GLY A 10 -39.04 -14.67 20.93
C GLY A 10 -38.92 -13.34 21.66
N GLY A 11 -39.75 -13.06 22.65
CA GLY A 11 -39.74 -11.85 23.47
C GLY A 11 -38.54 -11.75 24.43
N LEU A 12 -38.02 -12.89 24.90
CA LEU A 12 -36.83 -12.91 25.77
C LEU A 12 -35.54 -12.66 24.97
N LEU A 13 -35.45 -13.13 23.73
CA LEU A 13 -34.28 -12.96 22.87
C LEU A 13 -34.15 -11.55 22.29
N THR A 14 -35.23 -10.76 22.27
CA THR A 14 -35.25 -9.35 21.83
C THR A 14 -35.12 -8.34 22.96
N SER A 15 -35.02 -8.80 24.21
CA SER A 15 -34.75 -7.89 25.33
C SER A 15 -33.35 -7.30 25.18
N PRO A 16 -33.19 -5.96 25.21
CA PRO A 16 -31.87 -5.30 25.13
C PRO A 16 -30.88 -5.80 26.18
N ILE A 17 -31.38 -6.24 27.35
CA ILE A 17 -30.61 -6.79 28.44
C ILE A 17 -30.01 -8.17 28.09
N VAL A 18 -30.82 -9.06 27.47
CA VAL A 18 -30.35 -10.38 27.06
C VAL A 18 -29.39 -10.29 25.87
N LEU A 19 -29.65 -9.39 24.92
CA LEU A 19 -28.74 -9.11 23.81
C LEU A 19 -27.41 -8.52 24.30
N GLY A 20 -27.47 -7.58 25.22
CA GLY A 20 -26.31 -6.99 25.87
C GLY A 20 -25.50 -8.00 26.67
N ALA A 21 -26.14 -8.86 27.44
CA ALA A 21 -25.47 -9.91 28.23
C ALA A 21 -24.84 -10.99 27.32
N SER A 22 -25.49 -11.37 26.22
CA SER A 22 -24.97 -12.32 25.24
C SER A 22 -23.77 -11.75 24.48
N LEU A 23 -23.83 -10.48 24.06
CA LEU A 23 -22.71 -9.77 23.44
C LEU A 23 -21.52 -9.60 24.42
N LEU A 24 -21.81 -9.33 25.67
CA LEU A 24 -20.79 -9.24 26.72
C LEU A 24 -20.10 -10.59 26.95
N ALA A 25 -20.86 -11.68 27.02
CA ALA A 25 -20.32 -13.04 27.17
C ALA A 25 -19.44 -13.44 25.96
N VAL A 26 -19.88 -13.15 24.75
CA VAL A 26 -19.10 -13.42 23.53
C VAL A 26 -17.81 -12.57 23.49
N LEU A 27 -17.89 -11.31 23.90
CA LEU A 27 -16.71 -10.42 23.96
C LEU A 27 -15.71 -10.89 25.05
N VAL A 28 -16.19 -11.29 26.23
CA VAL A 28 -15.35 -11.83 27.31
C VAL A 28 -14.70 -13.15 26.87
N LEU A 29 -15.44 -14.04 26.22
CA LEU A 29 -14.91 -15.28 25.68
C LEU A 29 -13.85 -15.04 24.59
N TYR A 30 -14.13 -14.13 23.68
CA TYR A 30 -13.18 -13.72 22.63
C TYR A 30 -11.90 -13.12 23.21
N LEU A 31 -12.01 -12.22 24.18
CA LEU A 31 -10.87 -11.61 24.86
C LEU A 31 -10.06 -12.61 25.70
N ALA A 32 -10.72 -13.61 26.30
CA ALA A 32 -10.06 -14.68 27.04
C ALA A 32 -9.26 -15.63 26.09
N VAL A 33 -9.78 -15.88 24.90
CA VAL A 33 -9.14 -16.74 23.89
C VAL A 33 -8.00 -16.03 23.15
N THR A 34 -8.15 -14.72 22.88
CA THR A 34 -7.16 -13.95 22.10
C THR A 34 -6.12 -13.22 22.97
N GLY A 35 -6.39 -13.05 24.25
CA GLY A 35 -5.55 -12.30 25.20
C GLY A 35 -4.29 -13.00 25.68
N SER A 36 -4.00 -14.24 25.24
CA SER A 36 -2.89 -15.03 25.77
C SER A 36 -1.56 -14.91 25.01
N SER A 37 -1.43 -14.07 23.98
CA SER A 37 -0.16 -13.97 23.24
C SER A 37 0.08 -12.61 22.57
N ALA A 38 0.52 -11.61 23.32
CA ALA A 38 1.30 -10.50 22.77
C ALA A 38 2.04 -9.77 23.88
N SER A 39 3.25 -10.22 24.20
CA SER A 39 4.23 -9.43 24.93
C SER A 39 4.87 -8.44 23.99
N ALA A 40 4.53 -7.17 24.09
CA ALA A 40 5.25 -6.10 23.42
C ALA A 40 6.56 -5.85 24.17
N VAL A 41 7.68 -6.11 23.53
CA VAL A 41 9.03 -5.79 24.04
C VAL A 41 9.30 -4.33 23.71
N GLY A 42 9.46 -3.49 24.74
CA GLY A 42 9.88 -2.10 24.60
C GLY A 42 11.36 -1.98 24.18
N LYS A 43 11.75 -0.88 23.57
CA LYS A 43 13.09 -0.57 23.06
C LYS A 43 14.24 -0.70 24.08
N ASP A 44 13.96 -0.73 25.37
CA ASP A 44 14.98 -0.71 26.44
C ASP A 44 15.09 -2.03 27.23
N GLY A 45 14.51 -3.12 26.76
CA GLY A 45 14.66 -4.43 27.40
C GLY A 45 14.10 -4.55 28.82
N LYS A 46 13.43 -3.53 29.36
CA LYS A 46 12.74 -3.58 30.66
C LYS A 46 11.24 -3.70 30.45
N ALA A 47 10.68 -4.80 30.91
CA ALA A 47 9.24 -5.01 30.96
C ALA A 47 8.62 -3.94 31.88
N GLN A 48 7.94 -2.96 31.32
CA GLN A 48 7.04 -2.10 32.07
C GLN A 48 5.85 -2.96 32.50
N GLN A 49 5.66 -3.15 33.78
CA GLN A 49 4.45 -3.76 34.34
C GLN A 49 3.26 -2.85 34.06
N GLU A 50 2.50 -3.17 33.00
CA GLU A 50 1.22 -2.54 32.77
C GLU A 50 0.21 -3.00 33.85
N PRO A 51 -0.64 -2.09 34.37
CA PRO A 51 -1.68 -2.47 35.33
C PRO A 51 -2.60 -3.51 34.72
N ALA A 52 -2.99 -4.49 35.54
CA ALA A 52 -3.72 -5.69 35.17
C ALA A 52 -4.79 -5.44 34.10
N GLY A 53 -4.56 -5.91 32.86
CA GLY A 53 -5.35 -5.62 31.66
C GLY A 53 -6.84 -5.89 31.80
N PHE A 54 -7.23 -6.86 32.61
CA PHE A 54 -8.63 -7.25 32.84
C PHE A 54 -9.47 -6.12 33.50
N LEU A 55 -8.93 -5.43 34.50
CA LEU A 55 -9.67 -4.36 35.20
C LEU A 55 -9.89 -3.12 34.28
N VAL A 56 -8.93 -2.85 33.41
CA VAL A 56 -9.04 -1.80 32.39
C VAL A 56 -10.14 -2.15 31.36
N TYR A 57 -10.22 -3.40 30.94
CA TYR A 57 -11.30 -3.88 30.06
C TYR A 57 -12.68 -3.85 30.74
N CYS A 58 -12.79 -4.27 31.99
CA CYS A 58 -14.05 -4.18 32.75
C CYS A 58 -14.51 -2.74 32.91
N ARG A 59 -13.60 -1.80 33.16
CA ARG A 59 -13.92 -0.37 33.24
C ARG A 59 -14.33 0.21 31.89
N PHE A 60 -13.65 -0.19 30.82
CA PHE A 60 -14.01 0.19 29.46
C PHE A 60 -15.42 -0.30 29.08
N ILE A 61 -15.74 -1.57 29.35
CA ILE A 61 -17.06 -2.15 29.09
C ILE A 61 -18.13 -1.45 29.91
N TYR A 62 -17.88 -1.21 31.21
CA TYR A 62 -18.82 -0.51 32.08
C TYR A 62 -19.08 0.92 31.58
N ALA A 63 -18.04 1.67 31.24
CA ALA A 63 -18.16 3.06 30.83
C ALA A 63 -18.89 3.23 29.48
N ASN A 64 -18.68 2.29 28.53
CA ASN A 64 -19.22 2.41 27.18
C ASN A 64 -20.56 1.68 27.00
N PHE A 65 -20.86 0.64 27.81
CA PHE A 65 -22.01 -0.23 27.59
C PHE A 65 -23.04 -0.23 28.71
N ILE A 66 -22.65 -0.01 29.93
CA ILE A 66 -23.57 -0.14 31.09
C ILE A 66 -24.02 1.24 31.57
N LYS A 67 -23.09 2.18 31.60
CA LYS A 67 -23.34 3.53 32.15
C LYS A 67 -24.27 4.37 31.25
N PRO A 68 -24.24 4.34 29.91
CA PRO A 68 -25.16 5.08 29.06
C PRO A 68 -26.65 4.73 29.29
N PHE A 69 -26.96 3.49 29.68
CA PHE A 69 -28.32 3.05 29.98
C PHE A 69 -28.86 3.55 31.32
N HIS A 70 -28.00 4.12 32.19
CA HIS A 70 -28.35 4.52 33.55
C HIS A 70 -28.28 6.04 33.75
N THR A 71 -27.95 6.83 32.73
CA THR A 71 -27.91 8.29 32.81
C THR A 71 -29.15 8.91 32.16
N PRO A 72 -30.04 9.64 32.89
CA PRO A 72 -31.18 10.31 32.28
C PRO A 72 -30.73 11.48 31.40
N SER A 73 -31.34 11.61 30.21
CA SER A 73 -31.10 12.74 29.31
C SER A 73 -31.69 14.02 29.93
N SER A 74 -30.85 15.02 30.20
CA SER A 74 -31.30 16.35 30.56
C SER A 74 -31.60 17.20 29.32
N ALA A 75 -32.84 17.57 29.14
CA ALA A 75 -33.26 18.48 28.08
C ALA A 75 -32.90 19.93 28.48
N GLY A 76 -32.11 20.62 27.68
CA GLY A 76 -31.83 22.04 27.80
C GLY A 76 -30.35 22.38 28.02
N ALA A 77 -29.57 22.50 26.94
CA ALA A 77 -28.15 22.80 27.07
C ALA A 77 -27.49 23.31 25.74
N PRO A 78 -26.31 23.97 25.87
CA PRO A 78 -25.61 24.62 24.76
C PRO A 78 -25.35 23.66 23.56
N SER A 79 -24.98 24.19 22.41
CA SER A 79 -24.93 23.53 21.10
C SER A 79 -24.66 21.99 21.22
N GLY A 80 -25.57 21.16 20.72
CA GLY A 80 -25.58 19.70 21.00
C GLY A 80 -24.27 18.96 20.71
N GLN A 81 -23.36 19.57 19.98
CA GLN A 81 -22.03 19.08 19.66
C GLN A 81 -21.01 19.27 20.80
N GLN A 82 -21.02 20.43 21.43
CA GLN A 82 -20.16 20.74 22.57
C GLN A 82 -20.54 19.87 23.77
N GLN A 83 -21.83 19.65 23.98
CA GLN A 83 -22.33 18.77 25.02
C GLN A 83 -22.11 17.29 24.76
N ALA A 84 -22.12 16.86 23.50
CA ALA A 84 -21.78 15.48 23.13
C ALA A 84 -20.30 15.17 23.42
N LEU A 85 -19.41 16.11 23.11
CA LEU A 85 -17.97 16.00 23.43
C LEU A 85 -17.73 16.04 24.95
N GLU A 86 -18.38 16.94 25.68
CA GLU A 86 -18.27 17.01 27.15
C GLU A 86 -18.88 15.78 27.83
N ASN A 87 -20.03 15.29 27.37
CA ASN A 87 -20.64 14.06 27.90
C ASN A 87 -19.76 12.84 27.62
N PHE A 88 -19.17 12.73 26.42
CA PHE A 88 -18.24 11.68 26.06
C PHE A 88 -16.99 11.75 26.94
N TYR A 89 -16.44 12.94 27.16
CA TYR A 89 -15.31 13.16 28.06
C TYR A 89 -15.67 12.82 29.50
N GLN A 90 -16.80 13.34 30.04
CA GLN A 90 -17.25 13.05 31.41
C GLN A 90 -17.61 11.58 31.62
N THR A 91 -18.14 10.91 30.63
CA THR A 91 -18.47 9.48 30.73
C THR A 91 -17.22 8.61 30.80
N GLN A 92 -16.16 9.02 30.13
CA GLN A 92 -14.90 8.25 30.05
C GLN A 92 -13.92 8.59 31.18
N VAL A 93 -13.95 9.81 31.74
CA VAL A 93 -12.91 10.35 32.61
C VAL A 93 -13.38 10.55 34.09
N LEU A 94 -14.68 10.72 34.35
CA LEU A 94 -15.18 11.12 35.67
C LEU A 94 -16.08 10.09 36.43
N PRO A 95 -15.69 8.83 36.62
CA PRO A 95 -16.49 7.93 37.46
C PRO A 95 -16.38 8.18 38.96
N HIS A 96 -15.36 8.91 39.44
CA HIS A 96 -15.00 8.93 40.88
C HIS A 96 -15.50 10.11 41.72
N HIS A 97 -15.97 11.22 41.10
CA HIS A 97 -16.31 12.42 41.92
C HIS A 97 -17.71 12.41 42.56
N ARG A 98 -18.62 11.49 42.21
CA ARG A 98 -19.98 11.47 42.82
C ARG A 98 -20.09 10.76 44.20
N HIS A 99 -19.11 9.99 44.59
CA HIS A 99 -19.19 9.28 45.91
C HIS A 99 -18.62 10.04 47.10
N HIS A 100 -17.84 11.11 46.92
CA HIS A 100 -17.26 11.87 48.08
C HIS A 100 -18.08 13.09 48.49
N ARG A 101 -19.14 13.48 47.81
CA ARG A 101 -19.95 14.66 48.16
C ARG A 101 -21.08 14.42 49.19
N ARG A 102 -21.16 13.28 49.78
CA ARG A 102 -22.21 12.94 50.79
C ARG A 102 -21.76 12.68 52.22
N ARG A 103 -20.54 12.99 52.58
CA ARG A 103 -20.10 13.05 53.98
C ARG A 103 -19.06 14.16 54.10
N ASP A 104 -19.49 15.34 54.49
CA ASP A 104 -18.80 16.24 55.39
C ASP A 104 -19.57 17.54 55.48
N ASN A 105 -20.48 17.56 56.43
CA ASN A 105 -20.95 18.83 57.02
C ASN A 105 -19.96 19.15 58.13
N GLY A 106 -19.15 20.20 57.94
CA GLY A 106 -18.50 20.88 59.04
C GLY A 106 -16.98 20.72 59.15
N ALA A 107 -16.22 21.29 58.23
CA ALA A 107 -14.84 21.68 58.41
C ALA A 107 -14.54 22.96 57.60
N PRO A 108 -13.73 23.93 58.11
CA PRO A 108 -13.41 25.15 57.41
C PRO A 108 -12.58 24.87 56.15
N ALA A 109 -12.77 25.71 55.10
CA ALA A 109 -12.11 25.58 53.79
C ALA A 109 -10.59 25.65 53.96
N PRO A 110 -9.84 24.70 53.43
CA PRO A 110 -8.38 24.80 53.29
C PRO A 110 -7.99 25.79 52.21
N ASP A 111 -6.85 26.44 52.40
CA ASP A 111 -6.32 27.48 51.52
C ASP A 111 -6.30 27.07 50.05
N GLY A 112 -6.64 28.05 49.15
CA GLY A 112 -6.92 27.80 47.74
C GLY A 112 -5.77 27.21 46.89
N ASP A 113 -4.56 27.17 47.41
CA ASP A 113 -3.37 26.72 46.65
C ASP A 113 -3.18 25.19 46.73
N GLU A 114 -3.49 24.54 47.86
CA GLU A 114 -3.42 23.07 47.96
C GLU A 114 -4.52 22.33 47.17
N THR A 115 -5.70 22.95 47.09
CA THR A 115 -6.83 22.37 46.36
C THR A 115 -6.61 22.39 44.86
N TYR A 116 -5.98 23.45 44.35
CA TYR A 116 -5.62 23.59 42.94
C TYR A 116 -4.51 22.61 42.52
N GLY A 117 -3.47 22.45 43.35
CA GLY A 117 -2.41 21.49 43.14
C GLY A 117 -2.88 20.03 43.15
N ARG A 118 -3.80 19.66 44.06
CA ARG A 118 -4.44 18.33 44.06
C ARG A 118 -5.33 18.09 42.85
N LEU A 119 -6.09 19.10 42.41
CA LEU A 119 -6.93 19.02 41.24
C LEU A 119 -6.10 18.82 39.96
N VAL A 120 -4.97 19.52 39.84
CA VAL A 120 -4.03 19.43 38.73
C VAL A 120 -3.37 18.04 38.66
N LEU A 121 -2.90 17.51 39.81
CA LEU A 121 -2.35 16.17 39.91
C LEU A 121 -3.37 15.07 39.52
N THR A 122 -4.61 15.19 39.99
CA THR A 122 -5.69 14.26 39.69
C THR A 122 -6.08 14.31 38.20
N LEU A 123 -6.07 15.50 37.56
CA LEU A 123 -6.33 15.66 36.16
C LEU A 123 -5.19 15.06 35.27
N CYS A 124 -3.93 15.20 35.71
CA CYS A 124 -2.78 14.60 35.01
C CYS A 124 -2.78 13.07 35.09
N GLU A 125 -3.13 12.48 36.23
CA GLU A 125 -3.30 11.04 36.40
C GLU A 125 -4.49 10.50 35.59
N GLN A 126 -5.59 11.27 35.50
CA GLN A 126 -6.74 10.94 34.70
C GLN A 126 -6.46 11.03 33.20
N ALA A 127 -5.68 12.01 32.75
CA ALA A 127 -5.24 12.13 31.36
C ALA A 127 -4.39 10.95 30.91
N SER A 128 -3.51 10.44 31.79
CA SER A 128 -2.68 9.26 31.50
C SER A 128 -3.51 7.99 31.34
N VAL A 129 -4.55 7.80 32.15
CA VAL A 129 -5.52 6.69 32.04
C VAL A 129 -6.36 6.84 30.77
N TYR A 130 -6.78 8.05 30.43
CA TYR A 130 -7.50 8.35 29.21
C TYR A 130 -6.65 8.02 27.99
N ASP A 131 -5.42 8.50 27.92
CA ASP A 131 -4.53 8.22 26.79
C ASP A 131 -4.15 6.74 26.69
N ALA A 132 -3.93 6.04 27.82
CA ALA A 132 -3.63 4.61 27.81
C ALA A 132 -4.79 3.75 27.29
N THR A 133 -6.04 4.08 27.62
CA THR A 133 -7.21 3.41 27.08
C THR A 133 -7.41 3.73 25.60
N ARG A 134 -7.20 4.98 25.21
CA ARG A 134 -7.33 5.46 23.83
C ARG A 134 -6.24 4.92 22.93
N ARG A 135 -5.01 4.71 23.40
CA ARG A 135 -3.93 4.10 22.60
C ARG A 135 -4.33 2.71 22.09
N ARG A 136 -5.10 1.94 22.86
CA ARG A 136 -5.60 0.63 22.44
C ARG A 136 -6.78 0.71 21.47
N LEU A 137 -7.65 1.67 21.64
CA LEU A 137 -8.83 1.89 20.79
C LEU A 137 -8.47 2.60 19.47
N LEU A 138 -7.73 3.71 19.57
CA LEU A 138 -7.43 4.61 18.47
C LEU A 138 -6.08 4.24 17.81
N ARG A 139 -6.07 3.10 17.13
CA ARG A 139 -4.89 2.60 16.40
C ARG A 139 -4.59 3.43 15.15
N GLY A 140 -3.37 3.36 14.65
CA GLY A 140 -2.95 3.99 13.40
C GLY A 140 -2.57 5.47 13.53
N ARG A 141 -2.76 6.11 14.69
CA ARG A 141 -2.35 7.51 14.88
C ARG A 141 -0.84 7.69 14.75
N GLU A 142 -0.09 6.84 15.43
CA GLU A 142 1.36 6.83 15.40
C GLU A 142 1.87 6.50 13.99
N ASP A 143 1.23 5.55 13.30
CA ASP A 143 1.55 5.22 11.91
C ASP A 143 1.29 6.42 10.98
N MET A 144 0.15 7.09 11.13
CA MET A 144 -0.17 8.32 10.38
C MET A 144 0.91 9.39 10.61
N LEU A 145 1.31 9.62 11.86
CA LEU A 145 2.34 10.61 12.18
C LEU A 145 3.70 10.23 11.60
N GLY A 146 4.07 8.95 11.64
CA GLY A 146 5.29 8.44 11.01
C GLY A 146 5.30 8.64 9.49
N LEU A 147 4.18 8.35 8.83
CA LEU A 147 3.99 8.59 7.40
C LEU A 147 4.11 10.08 7.05
N LEU A 148 3.48 10.93 7.84
CA LEU A 148 3.55 12.38 7.66
C LEU A 148 4.95 12.92 7.88
N ALA A 149 5.66 12.46 8.91
CA ALA A 149 7.04 12.83 9.15
C ALA A 149 7.96 12.43 7.99
N ALA A 150 7.73 11.25 7.38
CA ALA A 150 8.45 10.80 6.19
C ALA A 150 8.19 11.71 4.98
N GLN A 151 6.92 12.04 4.71
CA GLN A 151 6.53 12.96 3.63
C GLN A 151 7.09 14.37 3.83
N LEU A 152 7.01 14.90 5.04
CA LEU A 152 7.53 16.21 5.37
C LEU A 152 9.05 16.28 5.19
N ARG A 153 9.80 15.27 5.65
CA ARG A 153 11.26 15.25 5.46
C ARG A 153 11.64 15.35 3.99
N LEU A 154 10.93 14.62 3.12
CA LEU A 154 11.17 14.68 1.68
C LEU A 154 10.82 16.06 1.09
N LYS A 155 9.65 16.62 1.43
CA LYS A 155 9.17 17.90 0.91
C LYS A 155 9.97 19.10 1.42
N MET A 156 10.38 19.07 2.70
CA MET A 156 11.07 20.18 3.34
C MET A 156 12.58 20.19 3.07
N ALA A 157 13.15 19.10 2.53
CA ALA A 157 14.59 19.02 2.22
C ALA A 157 15.09 20.10 1.26
N SER A 158 14.21 20.67 0.43
CA SER A 158 14.51 21.73 -0.53
C SER A 158 13.97 23.11 -0.15
N LYS A 159 13.43 23.28 1.08
CA LYS A 159 12.81 24.52 1.53
C LYS A 159 13.62 25.23 2.60
N ASP A 160 13.61 26.54 2.56
CA ASP A 160 14.36 27.39 3.51
C ASP A 160 13.53 27.81 4.74
N HIS A 161 12.31 27.32 4.90
CA HIS A 161 11.45 27.62 6.06
C HIS A 161 11.10 26.37 6.85
N ARG A 162 10.80 26.55 8.13
CA ARG A 162 10.28 25.51 9.01
C ARG A 162 8.77 25.36 8.80
N PRO A 163 8.21 24.12 8.83
CA PRO A 163 6.80 23.90 8.57
C PRO A 163 5.90 24.38 9.70
N VAL A 164 4.71 24.86 9.34
CA VAL A 164 3.61 25.16 10.26
C VAL A 164 2.63 24.00 10.29
N TRP A 165 2.31 23.53 11.49
CA TRP A 165 1.41 22.39 11.71
C TRP A 165 0.13 22.79 12.43
N VAL A 166 -1.03 22.29 11.99
CA VAL A 166 -2.34 22.46 12.63
C VAL A 166 -2.93 21.07 12.93
N ASP A 167 -3.20 20.78 14.20
CA ASP A 167 -3.83 19.53 14.64
C ASP A 167 -5.29 19.82 15.01
N ILE A 168 -6.23 19.38 14.17
CA ILE A 168 -7.68 19.64 14.29
C ILE A 168 -8.37 18.51 15.05
N GLY A 169 -9.12 18.88 16.09
CA GLY A 169 -9.67 17.93 17.05
C GLY A 169 -8.56 17.25 17.84
N GLY A 170 -7.51 18.03 18.17
CA GLY A 170 -6.28 17.53 18.81
C GLY A 170 -6.46 17.01 20.23
N GLY A 171 -7.61 17.27 20.85
CA GLY A 171 -7.99 16.77 22.17
C GLY A 171 -6.98 17.11 23.26
N THR A 172 -6.42 16.09 23.89
CA THR A 172 -5.41 16.24 24.96
C THR A 172 -3.99 16.58 24.46
N GLY A 173 -3.79 16.77 23.14
CA GLY A 173 -2.51 17.04 22.54
C GLY A 173 -1.62 15.79 22.33
N TYR A 174 -2.19 14.60 22.41
CA TYR A 174 -1.46 13.35 22.25
C TYR A 174 -0.71 13.23 20.92
N ASN A 175 -1.32 13.64 19.80
CA ASN A 175 -0.68 13.56 18.49
C ASN A 175 0.61 14.39 18.43
N ILE A 176 0.58 15.59 19.00
CA ILE A 176 1.74 16.51 19.00
C ILE A 176 2.87 15.92 19.84
N GLU A 177 2.55 15.35 21.02
CA GLU A 177 3.54 14.65 21.83
C GLU A 177 4.08 13.39 21.13
N ALA A 178 3.21 12.60 20.49
CA ALA A 178 3.60 11.39 19.77
C ALA A 178 4.49 11.67 18.55
N MET A 179 4.35 12.83 17.89
CA MET A 179 5.21 13.25 16.78
C MET A 179 6.68 13.35 17.20
N ALA A 180 6.95 13.58 18.50
CA ALA A 180 8.33 13.64 19.03
C ALA A 180 9.11 12.31 18.86
N ALA A 181 8.42 11.19 18.61
CA ALA A 181 9.08 9.94 18.26
C ALA A 181 9.73 9.97 16.87
N PHE A 182 9.34 10.89 16.00
CA PHE A 182 9.77 10.97 14.61
C PHE A 182 10.62 12.20 14.30
N VAL A 183 10.31 13.34 14.92
CA VAL A 183 11.03 14.61 14.75
C VAL A 183 11.08 15.38 16.07
N ASP A 184 12.10 16.20 16.26
CA ASP A 184 12.12 17.17 17.38
C ASP A 184 11.09 18.26 17.09
N VAL A 185 9.97 18.24 17.80
CA VAL A 185 8.82 19.12 17.52
C VAL A 185 9.19 20.61 17.66
N GLU A 186 10.00 20.97 18.69
CA GLU A 186 10.35 22.37 18.92
C GLU A 186 11.33 22.92 17.88
N GLN A 187 12.26 22.07 17.44
CA GLN A 187 13.26 22.50 16.44
C GLN A 187 12.73 22.37 15.01
N TYR A 188 11.91 21.37 14.72
CA TYR A 188 11.47 21.07 13.37
C TYR A 188 10.35 21.98 12.88
N PHE A 189 9.33 22.25 13.73
CA PHE A 189 8.20 23.10 13.37
C PHE A 189 8.45 24.57 13.75
N GLU A 190 8.06 25.48 12.87
CA GLU A 190 8.03 26.91 13.19
C GLU A 190 6.99 27.16 14.28
N HIS A 191 5.77 26.67 14.06
CA HIS A 191 4.69 26.73 15.03
C HIS A 191 3.74 25.54 14.87
N VAL A 192 3.15 25.11 15.98
CA VAL A 192 2.14 24.04 16.04
C VAL A 192 0.88 24.61 16.69
N TYR A 193 -0.24 24.48 16.01
CA TYR A 193 -1.56 24.91 16.49
C TYR A 193 -2.43 23.70 16.79
N LEU A 194 -2.83 23.53 18.05
CA LEU A 194 -3.87 22.58 18.42
C LEU A 194 -5.21 23.30 18.43
N VAL A 195 -6.19 22.77 17.70
CA VAL A 195 -7.56 23.32 17.63
C VAL A 195 -8.55 22.26 18.07
N ASP A 196 -9.29 22.51 19.14
CA ASP A 196 -10.33 21.62 19.64
C ASP A 196 -11.52 22.42 20.18
N LEU A 197 -12.71 21.84 20.13
CA LEU A 197 -13.95 22.48 20.56
C LEU A 197 -14.18 22.35 22.08
N SER A 198 -13.54 21.38 22.74
CA SER A 198 -13.72 21.06 24.17
C SER A 198 -12.78 21.88 25.07
N PRO A 199 -13.32 22.77 25.93
CA PRO A 199 -12.50 23.55 26.86
C PRO A 199 -11.67 22.67 27.79
N SER A 200 -12.25 21.56 28.27
CA SER A 200 -11.57 20.64 29.21
C SER A 200 -10.41 19.91 28.56
N LEU A 201 -10.53 19.47 27.32
CA LEU A 201 -9.43 18.84 26.58
C LEU A 201 -8.32 19.83 26.24
N CYS A 202 -8.70 21.06 25.83
CA CYS A 202 -7.75 22.16 25.59
C CYS A 202 -6.93 22.50 26.85
N GLU A 203 -7.54 22.46 28.04
CA GLU A 203 -6.82 22.72 29.30
C GLU A 203 -5.80 21.60 29.59
N VAL A 204 -6.18 20.34 29.40
CA VAL A 204 -5.26 19.20 29.53
C VAL A 204 -4.08 19.31 28.54
N ALA A 205 -4.37 19.74 27.31
CA ALA A 205 -3.34 19.96 26.30
C ALA A 205 -2.35 21.07 26.68
N ARG A 206 -2.84 22.23 27.23
CA ARG A 206 -1.99 23.33 27.72
C ARG A 206 -1.05 22.85 28.84
N GLN A 207 -1.60 22.10 29.80
CA GLN A 207 -0.82 21.53 30.90
C GLN A 207 0.24 20.54 30.41
N ARG A 208 -0.10 19.71 29.39
CA ARG A 208 0.81 18.80 28.73
C ARG A 208 2.00 19.54 28.12
N PHE A 209 1.74 20.53 27.29
CA PHE A 209 2.79 21.28 26.60
C PHE A 209 3.62 22.16 27.55
N ALA A 210 3.02 22.70 28.61
CA ALA A 210 3.75 23.39 29.67
C ALA A 210 4.72 22.45 30.39
N ARG A 211 4.30 21.19 30.68
CA ARG A 211 5.18 20.16 31.27
C ARG A 211 6.33 19.75 30.33
N LEU A 212 6.07 19.70 29.01
CA LEU A 212 7.08 19.38 27.99
C LEU A 212 8.03 20.56 27.73
N GLY A 213 7.66 21.76 28.16
CA GLY A 213 8.46 22.99 28.00
C GLY A 213 8.45 23.56 26.58
N TRP A 214 7.57 23.08 25.70
CA TRP A 214 7.49 23.54 24.30
C TRP A 214 6.87 24.93 24.18
N LYS A 215 7.60 25.83 23.53
CA LYS A 215 7.21 27.24 23.35
C LYS A 215 6.54 27.53 22.02
N ASN A 216 6.71 26.68 21.03
CA ASN A 216 6.16 26.82 19.69
C ASN A 216 4.78 26.15 19.52
N VAL A 217 4.10 25.74 20.60
CA VAL A 217 2.79 25.10 20.56
C VAL A 217 1.74 26.02 21.17
N SER A 218 0.66 26.31 20.45
CA SER A 218 -0.49 27.09 20.89
C SER A 218 -1.78 26.28 20.84
N VAL A 219 -2.63 26.43 21.87
CA VAL A 219 -3.91 25.70 22.01
C VAL A 219 -5.08 26.67 21.86
N PHE A 220 -5.92 26.44 20.82
CA PHE A 220 -7.11 27.20 20.51
C PHE A 220 -8.37 26.39 20.82
N CYS A 221 -9.24 26.94 21.68
CA CYS A 221 -10.53 26.34 21.98
C CYS A 221 -11.59 27.01 21.11
N GLN A 222 -11.78 26.51 19.88
CA GLN A 222 -12.71 27.07 18.90
C GLN A 222 -13.14 26.08 17.84
N ASP A 223 -14.15 26.42 17.05
CA ASP A 223 -14.58 25.58 15.92
C ASP A 223 -13.53 25.55 14.81
N ALA A 224 -13.25 24.36 14.29
CA ALA A 224 -12.30 24.15 13.20
C ALA A 224 -12.64 24.92 11.92
N ARG A 225 -13.91 25.23 11.67
CA ARG A 225 -14.38 26.03 10.53
C ARG A 225 -13.94 27.49 10.62
N GLU A 226 -13.80 28.00 11.82
CA GLU A 226 -13.48 29.40 12.11
C GLU A 226 -11.97 29.64 12.28
N PHE A 227 -11.21 28.57 12.53
CA PHE A 227 -9.79 28.72 12.76
C PHE A 227 -9.06 29.20 11.50
N ARG A 228 -8.15 30.13 11.70
CA ARG A 228 -7.17 30.61 10.70
C ARG A 228 -5.79 30.65 11.33
N VAL A 229 -4.76 30.30 10.56
CA VAL A 229 -3.38 30.44 11.03
C VAL A 229 -3.09 31.91 11.31
N PRO A 230 -2.58 32.26 12.50
CA PRO A 230 -2.21 33.64 12.81
C PRO A 230 -1.18 34.19 11.82
N GLY A 231 -1.45 35.41 11.30
CA GLY A 231 -0.63 36.10 10.29
C GLY A 231 -1.41 36.38 9.02
N GLN A 232 -0.98 37.42 8.28
CA GLN A 232 -1.64 37.81 7.04
C GLN A 232 -1.37 36.70 5.97
N ASP A 233 -2.44 36.11 5.45
CA ASP A 233 -2.42 35.03 4.45
C ASP A 233 -1.62 33.78 4.85
N ALA A 234 -1.39 33.58 6.16
CA ALA A 234 -0.64 32.44 6.66
C ALA A 234 -1.42 31.13 6.44
N LYS A 235 -0.70 30.09 5.98
CA LYS A 235 -1.25 28.75 5.71
C LYS A 235 -0.40 27.66 6.35
N ALA A 236 -1.04 26.52 6.61
CA ALA A 236 -0.38 25.34 7.20
C ALA A 236 0.36 24.51 6.13
N ASP A 237 1.55 24.04 6.46
CA ASP A 237 2.27 23.03 5.68
C ASP A 237 1.77 21.61 6.00
N LEU A 238 1.30 21.40 7.25
CA LEU A 238 0.75 20.15 7.74
C LEU A 238 -0.58 20.39 8.45
N ILE A 239 -1.58 19.58 8.11
CA ILE A 239 -2.83 19.48 8.89
C ILE A 239 -3.01 18.02 9.32
N THR A 240 -3.42 17.80 10.56
CA THR A 240 -3.74 16.45 11.06
C THR A 240 -5.13 16.42 11.68
N MET A 241 -5.81 15.29 11.51
CA MET A 241 -7.05 14.92 12.20
C MET A 241 -6.97 13.47 12.62
N SER A 242 -7.20 13.17 13.89
CA SER A 242 -7.25 11.79 14.34
C SER A 242 -8.47 11.51 15.19
N TYR A 243 -9.35 10.64 14.67
CA TYR A 243 -10.59 10.22 15.32
C TYR A 243 -11.52 11.39 15.72
N SER A 244 -11.49 12.43 14.93
CA SER A 244 -12.30 13.63 15.10
C SER A 244 -13.31 13.83 13.96
N LEU A 245 -12.95 13.44 12.72
CA LEU A 245 -13.84 13.62 11.56
C LEU A 245 -15.14 12.81 11.69
N SER A 246 -15.08 11.60 12.25
CA SER A 246 -16.25 10.75 12.51
C SER A 246 -17.21 11.34 13.56
N MET A 247 -16.75 12.30 14.38
CA MET A 247 -17.55 12.98 15.41
C MET A 247 -18.14 14.31 14.93
N ILE A 248 -17.69 14.87 13.81
CA ILE A 248 -18.14 16.16 13.28
C ILE A 248 -19.37 15.95 12.41
N PRO A 249 -20.56 16.49 12.76
CA PRO A 249 -21.76 16.33 11.94
C PRO A 249 -21.65 17.03 10.57
N ASP A 250 -21.22 18.30 10.55
CA ASP A 250 -21.02 19.11 9.35
C ASP A 250 -19.57 18.97 8.85
N TYR A 251 -19.19 17.76 8.46
CA TYR A 251 -17.83 17.46 8.01
C TYR A 251 -17.49 18.09 6.66
N TYR A 252 -18.49 18.38 5.81
CA TYR A 252 -18.25 19.05 4.52
C TYR A 252 -17.62 20.42 4.70
N SER A 253 -18.24 21.26 5.53
CA SER A 253 -17.75 22.62 5.80
C SER A 253 -16.38 22.61 6.48
N VAL A 254 -16.12 21.63 7.37
CA VAL A 254 -14.81 21.49 7.99
C VAL A 254 -13.76 21.12 6.94
N VAL A 255 -13.99 20.07 6.13
CA VAL A 255 -13.05 19.62 5.11
C VAL A 255 -12.76 20.74 4.09
N ASP A 256 -13.75 21.53 3.69
CA ASP A 256 -13.56 22.68 2.82
C ASP A 256 -12.73 23.79 3.47
N SER A 257 -12.97 24.06 4.76
CA SER A 257 -12.14 24.99 5.54
C SER A 257 -10.69 24.53 5.60
N LEU A 258 -10.44 23.21 5.86
CA LEU A 258 -9.09 22.66 5.89
C LEU A 258 -8.38 22.79 4.54
N SER A 259 -9.09 22.60 3.44
CA SER A 259 -8.51 22.80 2.11
C SER A 259 -8.09 24.26 1.87
N SER A 260 -8.83 25.24 2.38
CA SER A 260 -8.45 26.65 2.28
C SER A 260 -7.28 27.02 3.19
N LEU A 261 -7.17 26.33 4.33
CA LEU A 261 -6.13 26.53 5.34
C LEU A 261 -4.79 25.91 4.92
N LEU A 262 -4.80 24.84 4.13
CA LEU A 262 -3.61 24.12 3.69
C LEU A 262 -2.87 24.88 2.59
N ARG A 263 -1.54 24.91 2.66
CA ARG A 263 -0.66 25.44 1.60
C ARG A 263 -0.78 24.59 0.33
N ASN A 264 -0.53 25.15 -0.84
CA ASN A 264 -0.66 24.43 -2.12
C ASN A 264 0.18 23.16 -2.21
N ASP A 265 1.35 23.16 -1.59
CA ASP A 265 2.25 22.02 -1.46
C ASP A 265 2.17 21.33 -0.08
N GLY A 266 1.19 21.72 0.73
CA GLY A 266 0.94 21.19 2.06
C GLY A 266 0.45 19.75 2.04
N THR A 267 0.46 19.14 3.23
CA THR A 267 0.06 17.74 3.44
C THR A 267 -0.99 17.66 4.52
N ILE A 268 -2.05 16.88 4.29
CA ILE A 268 -3.05 16.55 5.30
C ILE A 268 -2.96 15.07 5.65
N GLY A 269 -3.06 14.76 6.96
CA GLY A 269 -3.15 13.40 7.46
C GLY A 269 -4.43 13.20 8.27
N VAL A 270 -5.17 12.14 7.96
CA VAL A 270 -6.38 11.77 8.70
C VAL A 270 -6.31 10.29 9.07
N CYS A 271 -6.57 9.99 10.34
CA CYS A 271 -6.78 8.64 10.83
C CYS A 271 -8.13 8.57 11.52
N ASP A 272 -9.06 7.73 11.03
CA ASP A 272 -10.41 7.68 11.60
C ASP A 272 -11.11 6.33 11.36
N PHE A 273 -12.21 6.11 12.06
CA PHE A 273 -13.09 4.96 11.85
C PHE A 273 -13.91 5.08 10.57
N TYR A 274 -14.25 3.94 9.99
CA TYR A 274 -15.16 3.90 8.83
C TYR A 274 -15.79 2.53 8.66
N VAL A 275 -16.87 2.47 7.85
CA VAL A 275 -17.39 1.23 7.28
C VAL A 275 -17.78 1.47 5.82
N GLN A 276 -17.41 0.55 4.93
CA GLN A 276 -17.67 0.66 3.50
C GLN A 276 -18.04 -0.69 2.87
N ASN A 277 -18.88 -0.67 1.82
CA ASN A 277 -19.30 -1.87 1.07
C ASN A 277 -18.49 -2.00 -0.23
N ILE A 278 -18.23 -3.23 -0.67
CA ILE A 278 -17.55 -3.50 -1.94
C ILE A 278 -18.36 -3.03 -3.16
N VAL A 279 -19.70 -3.05 -3.08
CA VAL A 279 -20.55 -2.55 -4.17
C VAL A 279 -20.36 -1.05 -4.38
N ASP A 280 -20.23 -0.30 -3.29
CA ASP A 280 -19.94 1.14 -3.36
C ASP A 280 -18.54 1.40 -3.97
N LEU A 281 -17.60 0.47 -3.75
CA LEU A 281 -16.25 0.52 -4.30
C LEU A 281 -16.23 0.25 -5.82
N ALA A 282 -17.03 -0.70 -6.28
CA ALA A 282 -17.05 -1.13 -7.68
C ALA A 282 -17.60 -0.04 -8.64
N THR A 283 -18.40 0.87 -8.13
CA THR A 283 -19.02 1.96 -8.91
C THR A 283 -18.18 3.24 -8.96
N ARG A 284 -17.07 3.31 -8.21
CA ARG A 284 -16.24 4.50 -8.07
C ARG A 284 -14.80 4.26 -8.52
N ASN A 285 -14.19 5.26 -9.13
CA ASN A 285 -12.75 5.26 -9.40
C ASN A 285 -12.00 5.67 -8.13
N TYR A 286 -11.58 4.68 -7.33
CA TYR A 286 -10.77 4.96 -6.15
C TYR A 286 -9.32 5.23 -6.53
N THR A 287 -8.78 6.27 -5.93
CA THR A 287 -7.45 6.78 -6.26
C THR A 287 -6.37 6.22 -5.35
N GLY A 288 -6.73 5.70 -4.18
CA GLY A 288 -5.78 5.28 -3.16
C GLY A 288 -5.65 3.78 -2.92
N GLY A 289 -6.40 2.95 -3.61
CA GLY A 289 -6.43 1.51 -3.38
C GLY A 289 -7.65 1.04 -2.62
N VAL A 290 -8.10 -0.16 -2.92
CA VAL A 290 -9.33 -0.75 -2.36
C VAL A 290 -9.06 -1.92 -1.41
N SER A 291 -7.80 -2.32 -1.28
CA SER A 291 -7.42 -3.42 -0.38
C SER A 291 -7.90 -3.14 1.04
N ASN A 292 -8.50 -4.14 1.69
CA ASN A 292 -9.06 -4.08 3.05
C ASN A 292 -10.18 -3.06 3.30
N ARG A 293 -10.62 -2.30 2.28
CA ARG A 293 -11.71 -1.31 2.44
C ARG A 293 -13.06 -1.94 2.76
N HIS A 294 -13.33 -3.12 2.18
CA HIS A 294 -14.61 -3.78 2.38
C HIS A 294 -14.81 -4.24 3.83
N VAL A 295 -15.94 -3.87 4.39
CA VAL A 295 -16.46 -4.42 5.65
C VAL A 295 -17.73 -5.19 5.35
N ASN A 296 -17.81 -6.45 5.78
CA ASN A 296 -18.97 -7.30 5.54
C ASN A 296 -20.24 -6.72 6.19
N TRP A 297 -21.42 -7.18 5.77
CA TRP A 297 -22.71 -6.64 6.22
C TRP A 297 -22.86 -6.66 7.75
N LEU A 298 -22.55 -7.78 8.39
CA LEU A 298 -22.64 -7.91 9.85
C LEU A 298 -21.72 -6.92 10.56
N GLY A 299 -20.47 -6.79 10.10
CA GLY A 299 -19.53 -5.83 10.66
C GLY A 299 -19.98 -4.38 10.47
N ARG A 300 -20.57 -4.03 9.32
CA ARG A 300 -21.09 -2.68 9.09
C ARG A 300 -22.23 -2.33 10.03
N VAL A 301 -23.22 -3.25 10.19
CA VAL A 301 -24.36 -3.04 11.09
C VAL A 301 -23.89 -2.97 12.55
N PHE A 302 -23.04 -3.92 12.95
CA PHE A 302 -22.55 -4.01 14.32
C PHE A 302 -21.74 -2.74 14.71
N TRP A 303 -20.73 -2.37 13.90
CA TRP A 303 -19.88 -1.23 14.25
C TRP A 303 -20.63 0.10 14.17
N ARG A 304 -21.56 0.28 13.24
CA ARG A 304 -22.42 1.46 13.22
C ARG A 304 -23.26 1.56 14.49
N ALA A 305 -23.96 0.52 14.86
CA ALA A 305 -24.80 0.51 16.07
C ALA A 305 -23.96 0.71 17.34
N TRP A 306 -22.78 0.13 17.37
CA TRP A 306 -21.88 0.24 18.50
C TRP A 306 -21.37 1.66 18.72
N PHE A 307 -20.89 2.32 17.67
CA PHE A 307 -20.33 3.67 17.75
C PHE A 307 -21.39 4.78 17.76
N ASP A 308 -22.61 4.51 17.29
CA ASP A 308 -23.73 5.44 17.35
C ASP A 308 -24.12 5.80 18.79
N VAL A 309 -23.92 4.88 19.74
CA VAL A 309 -24.10 5.14 21.19
C VAL A 309 -23.25 6.32 21.67
N ASP A 310 -22.04 6.46 21.13
CA ASP A 310 -21.09 7.54 21.46
C ASP A 310 -21.15 8.69 20.44
N ARG A 311 -22.16 8.70 19.54
CA ARG A 311 -22.34 9.68 18.45
C ARG A 311 -21.16 9.76 17.50
N VAL A 312 -20.45 8.67 17.33
CA VAL A 312 -19.37 8.52 16.33
C VAL A 312 -19.96 7.90 15.07
N ASN A 313 -19.93 8.65 13.99
CA ASN A 313 -20.57 8.27 12.73
C ASN A 313 -19.57 7.62 11.76
N LEU A 314 -19.76 6.32 11.48
CA LEU A 314 -18.87 5.51 10.63
C LEU A 314 -19.26 5.52 9.15
N GLU A 315 -19.94 6.55 8.67
CA GLU A 315 -20.33 6.62 7.26
C GLU A 315 -19.15 6.75 6.31
N ALA A 316 -19.18 6.00 5.21
CA ALA A 316 -18.17 6.03 4.16
C ALA A 316 -18.05 7.43 3.51
N ALA A 317 -19.14 8.20 3.47
CA ALA A 317 -19.20 9.51 2.83
C ALA A 317 -18.16 10.51 3.36
N ARG A 318 -17.76 10.39 4.63
CA ARG A 318 -16.73 11.26 5.24
C ARG A 318 -15.36 11.06 4.59
N ARG A 319 -14.95 9.80 4.45
CA ARG A 319 -13.70 9.44 3.77
C ARG A 319 -13.78 9.73 2.27
N ASP A 320 -14.93 9.43 1.65
CA ASP A 320 -15.14 9.70 0.22
C ASP A 320 -15.03 11.21 -0.07
N TYR A 321 -15.51 12.07 0.82
CA TYR A 321 -15.38 13.51 0.65
C TYR A 321 -13.95 14.03 0.84
N LEU A 322 -13.19 13.45 1.78
CA LEU A 322 -11.75 13.71 1.88
C LEU A 322 -11.03 13.36 0.57
N GLU A 323 -11.25 12.17 0.04
CA GLU A 323 -10.62 11.72 -1.21
C GLU A 323 -11.11 12.49 -2.43
N TYR A 324 -12.33 13.04 -2.39
CA TYR A 324 -12.83 13.96 -3.41
C TYR A 324 -12.15 15.35 -3.32
N ARG A 325 -11.98 15.87 -2.12
CA ARG A 325 -11.51 17.24 -1.90
C ARG A 325 -9.99 17.39 -2.02
N PHE A 326 -9.24 16.36 -1.64
CA PHE A 326 -7.79 16.33 -1.66
C PHE A 326 -7.27 15.29 -2.66
N GLY A 327 -6.04 15.51 -3.14
CA GLY A 327 -5.29 14.49 -3.88
C GLY A 327 -4.79 13.42 -2.91
N THR A 328 -5.09 12.15 -3.17
CA THR A 328 -4.66 11.03 -2.33
C THR A 328 -3.19 10.70 -2.59
N VAL A 329 -2.36 10.80 -1.57
CA VAL A 329 -0.94 10.34 -1.60
C VAL A 329 -0.86 8.90 -1.12
N ILE A 330 -1.37 8.63 0.09
CA ILE A 330 -1.47 7.27 0.67
C ILE A 330 -2.87 7.10 1.25
N SER A 331 -3.48 5.96 1.00
CA SER A 331 -4.74 5.57 1.62
C SER A 331 -4.66 4.12 2.05
N ALA A 332 -4.53 3.89 3.37
CA ALA A 332 -4.43 2.57 3.97
C ALA A 332 -5.70 2.23 4.75
N SER A 333 -6.08 0.96 4.73
CA SER A 333 -7.25 0.43 5.43
C SER A 333 -6.84 -0.69 6.35
N GLU A 334 -7.07 -0.51 7.64
CA GLU A 334 -6.59 -1.39 8.70
C GLU A 334 -7.72 -1.82 9.63
N ARG A 335 -7.43 -2.78 10.49
CA ARG A 335 -8.36 -3.27 11.51
C ARG A 335 -7.68 -3.39 12.86
N ASN A 336 -8.36 -2.91 13.90
CA ASN A 336 -7.93 -3.09 15.27
C ASN A 336 -8.40 -4.46 15.80
N TYR A 337 -7.62 -5.50 15.53
CA TYR A 337 -7.93 -6.87 15.96
C TYR A 337 -7.89 -7.08 17.48
N LEU A 338 -7.25 -6.19 18.24
CA LEU A 338 -7.25 -6.26 19.71
C LEU A 338 -8.64 -6.02 20.31
N LEU A 339 -9.51 -5.33 19.56
CA LEU A 339 -10.87 -4.97 19.99
C LEU A 339 -11.92 -5.42 18.97
N GLY A 340 -11.79 -6.65 18.45
CA GLY A 340 -12.81 -7.26 17.58
C GLY A 340 -12.75 -6.86 16.11
N GLY A 341 -11.63 -6.29 15.64
CA GLY A 341 -11.45 -5.94 14.23
C GLY A 341 -12.12 -4.63 13.82
N ILE A 342 -12.13 -3.63 14.72
CA ILE A 342 -12.67 -2.29 14.41
C ILE A 342 -11.97 -1.74 13.17
N PRO A 343 -12.71 -1.38 12.10
CA PRO A 343 -12.11 -0.84 10.89
C PRO A 343 -11.74 0.63 11.08
N TYR A 344 -10.53 0.97 10.69
CA TYR A 344 -10.03 2.35 10.60
C TYR A 344 -9.20 2.55 9.34
N TYR A 345 -9.01 3.79 8.96
CA TYR A 345 -8.20 4.14 7.80
C TYR A 345 -7.15 5.20 8.15
N ILE A 346 -6.09 5.21 7.36
CA ILE A 346 -5.11 6.28 7.34
C ILE A 346 -5.14 6.91 5.95
N PHE A 347 -5.33 8.20 5.89
CA PHE A 347 -5.35 8.99 4.66
C PHE A 347 -4.26 10.06 4.74
N ILE A 348 -3.35 10.06 3.77
CA ILE A 348 -2.38 11.13 3.56
C ILE A 348 -2.74 11.77 2.23
N GLY A 349 -3.04 13.06 2.28
CA GLY A 349 -3.46 13.82 1.12
C GLY A 349 -2.63 15.09 0.89
N CYS A 350 -2.80 15.68 -0.28
CA CYS A 350 -2.23 16.97 -0.66
C CYS A 350 -3.31 17.84 -1.33
N GLN A 351 -3.03 19.12 -1.53
CA GLN A 351 -3.90 19.96 -2.34
C GLN A 351 -4.00 19.39 -3.76
N LYS A 352 -5.22 19.42 -4.33
CA LYS A 352 -5.37 19.30 -5.77
C LYS A 352 -4.75 20.54 -6.40
N ASP A 353 -3.90 20.36 -7.40
CA ASP A 353 -3.34 21.49 -8.14
C ASP A 353 -4.43 22.08 -9.06
N LEU A 354 -5.21 23.00 -8.53
CA LEU A 354 -6.26 23.71 -9.25
C LEU A 354 -5.71 24.67 -10.31
N THR A 355 -4.39 24.89 -10.33
CA THR A 355 -3.73 25.76 -11.32
C THR A 355 -3.33 25.02 -12.58
N LEU A 356 -3.40 23.67 -12.59
CA LEU A 356 -3.20 22.89 -13.80
C LEU A 356 -4.43 23.06 -14.69
N ASN A 357 -4.20 23.59 -15.92
CA ASN A 357 -5.18 23.42 -16.96
C ASN A 357 -5.52 21.94 -17.10
N ASP A 358 -6.76 21.59 -17.36
CA ASP A 358 -7.16 20.20 -17.66
C ASP A 358 -6.23 19.57 -18.69
N ASN A 359 -5.75 20.33 -19.66
CA ASN A 359 -4.81 19.92 -20.68
C ASN A 359 -3.42 19.55 -20.13
N ASP A 360 -2.89 20.27 -19.15
CA ASP A 360 -1.58 19.97 -18.55
C ASP A 360 -1.64 18.73 -17.65
N ALA A 361 -2.75 18.53 -16.94
CA ALA A 361 -2.97 17.34 -16.14
C ALA A 361 -3.13 16.10 -17.05
N ILE A 362 -3.90 16.22 -18.12
CA ILE A 362 -4.07 15.20 -19.17
C ILE A 362 -2.72 14.91 -19.83
N ALA A 363 -1.93 15.95 -20.16
CA ALA A 363 -0.63 15.79 -20.77
C ALA A 363 0.36 15.03 -19.90
N ARG A 364 0.40 15.32 -18.61
CA ARG A 364 1.25 14.58 -17.66
C ARG A 364 0.82 13.13 -17.53
N LEU A 365 -0.49 12.89 -17.46
CA LEU A 365 -1.03 11.54 -17.41
C LEU A 365 -0.73 10.77 -18.70
N ASP A 366 -0.91 11.38 -19.85
CA ASP A 366 -0.61 10.80 -21.15
C ASP A 366 0.88 10.50 -21.31
N ALA A 367 1.74 11.41 -20.89
CA ALA A 367 3.19 11.22 -20.87
C ALA A 367 3.63 10.02 -20.02
N THR A 368 2.90 9.72 -18.96
CA THR A 368 3.19 8.55 -18.10
C THR A 368 2.58 7.25 -18.62
N LEU A 369 1.54 7.32 -19.45
CA LEU A 369 0.79 6.16 -19.92
C LEU A 369 1.13 5.75 -21.35
N THR A 370 1.42 6.71 -22.23
CA THR A 370 1.54 6.46 -23.67
C THR A 370 2.98 6.38 -24.17
N GLU A 371 3.99 6.64 -23.32
CA GLU A 371 5.39 6.55 -23.74
C GLU A 371 5.69 7.17 -25.13
N SER A 372 5.33 8.41 -25.29
CA SER A 372 5.86 9.16 -26.43
C SER A 372 7.37 9.30 -26.27
N PRO A 373 8.18 8.90 -27.27
CA PRO A 373 9.64 9.07 -27.19
C PRO A 373 10.06 10.55 -27.09
N TYR A 374 9.12 11.47 -27.30
CA TYR A 374 9.33 12.92 -27.19
C TYR A 374 8.97 13.48 -25.82
N LEU A 375 8.36 12.68 -24.92
CA LEU A 375 7.88 13.11 -23.62
C LEU A 375 8.72 12.44 -22.52
N SER A 376 9.91 12.98 -22.27
CA SER A 376 10.64 12.64 -21.06
C SER A 376 9.98 13.31 -19.84
N PRO A 377 9.85 12.61 -18.69
CA PRO A 377 9.34 13.21 -17.44
C PRO A 377 10.12 14.43 -16.97
N THR A 378 11.36 14.59 -17.47
CA THR A 378 12.28 15.71 -17.14
C THR A 378 12.11 16.93 -18.02
N HIS A 379 11.26 16.87 -19.07
CA HIS A 379 11.05 18.04 -19.92
C HIS A 379 10.20 19.11 -19.24
N HIS A 380 10.60 20.37 -19.49
CA HIS A 380 9.89 21.56 -19.01
C HIS A 380 8.42 21.56 -19.38
N ARG A 381 7.57 22.07 -18.49
CA ARG A 381 6.11 22.19 -18.62
C ARG A 381 5.63 22.73 -19.99
N SER A 382 6.38 23.66 -20.58
CA SER A 382 6.08 24.25 -21.89
C SER A 382 6.30 23.28 -23.07
N GLU A 383 7.22 22.36 -22.96
CA GLU A 383 7.52 21.36 -23.98
C GLU A 383 6.50 20.22 -24.00
N LEU A 384 6.07 19.80 -22.81
CA LEU A 384 4.98 18.81 -22.64
C LEU A 384 3.68 19.32 -23.26
N SER A 385 3.29 20.57 -22.99
CA SER A 385 2.09 21.18 -23.56
C SER A 385 2.14 21.27 -25.09
N LYS A 386 3.30 21.63 -25.68
CA LYS A 386 3.50 21.69 -27.12
C LYS A 386 3.47 20.30 -27.77
N ALA A 387 4.01 19.27 -27.13
CA ALA A 387 4.04 17.92 -27.63
C ALA A 387 2.63 17.29 -27.66
N VAL A 388 1.81 17.54 -26.63
CA VAL A 388 0.42 17.07 -26.56
C VAL A 388 -0.47 17.72 -27.62
N GLN A 389 -0.26 18.99 -27.95
CA GLN A 389 -0.99 19.65 -29.04
C GLN A 389 -0.66 19.10 -30.44
N ARG A 390 0.51 18.43 -30.59
CA ARG A 390 0.98 17.89 -31.88
C ARG A 390 0.70 16.42 -32.07
N THR A 391 0.53 15.66 -31.04
CA THR A 391 0.28 14.20 -31.08
C THR A 391 -1.08 13.89 -30.50
N ILE A 392 -2.05 13.61 -31.35
CA ILE A 392 -3.29 12.93 -30.93
C ILE A 392 -2.89 11.45 -30.84
N PRO A 393 -2.84 10.84 -29.63
CA PRO A 393 -2.52 9.42 -29.54
C PRO A 393 -3.58 8.62 -30.26
N GLU A 394 -3.17 7.77 -31.19
CA GLU A 394 -4.08 6.93 -31.96
C GLU A 394 -4.79 5.89 -31.10
N VAL A 395 -4.17 5.50 -29.99
CA VAL A 395 -4.73 4.53 -29.03
C VAL A 395 -4.58 5.09 -27.61
N ARG A 396 -5.71 5.30 -26.93
CA ARG A 396 -5.74 5.75 -25.53
C ARG A 396 -5.95 4.56 -24.59
N SER A 397 -5.20 4.50 -23.52
CA SER A 397 -5.41 3.46 -22.51
C SER A 397 -6.73 3.69 -21.76
N LYS A 398 -7.35 2.62 -21.25
CA LYS A 398 -8.54 2.72 -20.37
C LYS A 398 -8.29 3.58 -19.14
N ALA A 399 -7.06 3.59 -18.64
CA ALA A 399 -6.66 4.44 -17.54
C ALA A 399 -6.65 5.93 -17.94
N TYR A 400 -6.23 6.26 -19.13
CA TYR A 400 -6.30 7.61 -19.69
C TYR A 400 -7.75 8.09 -19.84
N GLU A 401 -8.64 7.26 -20.40
CA GLU A 401 -10.07 7.57 -20.49
C GLU A 401 -10.70 7.80 -19.12
N SER A 402 -10.40 6.94 -18.15
CA SER A 402 -10.82 7.13 -16.76
C SER A 402 -10.29 8.42 -16.15
N ALA A 403 -9.06 8.81 -16.45
CA ALA A 403 -8.48 10.04 -15.95
C ALA A 403 -9.14 11.28 -16.57
N ILE A 404 -9.45 11.25 -17.88
CA ILE A 404 -10.22 12.31 -18.53
C ILE A 404 -11.60 12.45 -17.91
N VAL A 405 -12.30 11.33 -17.65
CA VAL A 405 -13.60 11.33 -16.98
C VAL A 405 -13.48 11.92 -15.58
N ASN A 406 -12.46 11.53 -14.82
CA ASN A 406 -12.23 12.06 -13.49
C ASN A 406 -11.97 13.57 -13.52
N LEU A 407 -11.12 14.05 -14.41
CA LEU A 407 -10.82 15.48 -14.55
C LEU A 407 -12.05 16.28 -14.99
N SER A 408 -12.80 15.81 -15.99
CA SER A 408 -14.02 16.48 -16.45
C SER A 408 -15.12 16.52 -15.41
N SER A 409 -15.12 15.57 -14.47
CA SER A 409 -16.05 15.50 -13.33
C SER A 409 -15.47 16.10 -12.04
N ASN A 410 -14.33 16.78 -12.12
CA ASN A 410 -13.58 17.33 -10.97
C ASN A 410 -13.26 16.30 -9.89
N LEU A 411 -13.09 15.02 -10.29
CA LEU A 411 -12.71 13.95 -9.40
C LEU A 411 -11.17 13.89 -9.24
N PRO A 412 -10.66 13.33 -8.14
CA PRO A 412 -9.23 13.17 -7.94
C PRO A 412 -8.60 12.22 -8.97
N LEU A 413 -7.31 12.46 -9.26
CA LEU A 413 -6.48 11.56 -10.05
C LEU A 413 -5.94 10.41 -9.19
N PRO A 414 -5.40 9.33 -9.81
CA PRO A 414 -4.73 8.25 -9.08
C PRO A 414 -3.58 8.73 -8.20
N SER A 415 -3.31 8.03 -7.09
CA SER A 415 -2.36 8.46 -6.05
C SER A 415 -0.93 8.66 -6.58
N PHE A 416 -0.45 7.83 -7.47
CA PHE A 416 0.91 7.99 -8.04
C PHE A 416 1.07 9.24 -8.91
N PHE A 417 -0.01 9.85 -9.39
CA PHE A 417 0.03 11.17 -10.01
C PHE A 417 0.46 12.23 -8.99
N TYR A 418 -0.11 12.19 -7.79
CA TYR A 418 0.24 13.14 -6.71
C TYR A 418 1.59 12.84 -6.04
N GLN A 419 2.07 11.60 -6.14
CA GLN A 419 3.38 11.18 -5.68
C GLN A 419 4.49 11.48 -6.68
N HIS A 420 4.16 11.85 -7.93
CA HIS A 420 5.09 12.04 -9.05
C HIS A 420 5.93 10.79 -9.39
N HIS A 421 5.40 9.60 -9.16
CA HIS A 421 6.05 8.33 -9.49
C HIS A 421 5.78 7.97 -10.96
N HIS A 422 6.55 8.55 -11.88
CA HIS A 422 6.40 8.35 -13.32
C HIS A 422 6.68 6.92 -13.77
N TRP A 423 7.42 6.17 -12.99
CA TRP A 423 7.76 4.78 -13.28
C TRP A 423 6.60 3.81 -13.00
N ARG A 424 5.59 4.21 -12.25
CA ARG A 424 4.43 3.35 -11.96
C ARG A 424 3.25 3.70 -12.85
N ILE A 425 2.84 2.77 -13.72
CA ILE A 425 1.70 2.96 -14.61
C ILE A 425 0.39 2.59 -13.89
N CYS A 426 -0.64 3.41 -14.08
CA CYS A 426 -1.96 3.20 -13.49
C CYS A 426 -2.63 1.91 -13.96
N TYR A 427 -3.26 1.20 -13.04
CA TYR A 427 -4.09 0.05 -13.34
C TYR A 427 -5.32 0.01 -12.42
N ASN A 428 -6.38 -0.69 -12.85
CA ASN A 428 -7.57 -0.87 -12.03
C ASN A 428 -7.48 -2.21 -11.29
N GLU A 429 -7.19 -2.15 -9.99
CA GLU A 429 -7.04 -3.33 -9.12
C GLU A 429 -8.33 -4.16 -8.92
N LEU A 430 -9.50 -3.63 -9.29
CA LEU A 430 -10.79 -4.34 -9.17
C LEU A 430 -11.09 -5.30 -10.31
N LEU A 431 -10.30 -5.25 -11.40
CA LEU A 431 -10.51 -6.16 -12.52
C LEU A 431 -10.22 -7.60 -12.11
N THR A 432 -11.07 -8.53 -12.57
CA THR A 432 -10.95 -9.96 -12.27
C THR A 432 -9.58 -10.53 -12.63
N LYS A 433 -8.98 -10.04 -13.70
CA LYS A 433 -7.63 -10.43 -14.13
C LYS A 433 -6.54 -10.13 -13.11
N HIS A 434 -6.76 -9.19 -12.16
CA HIS A 434 -5.83 -8.87 -11.07
C HIS A 434 -6.23 -9.53 -9.76
N THR A 435 -7.55 -9.59 -9.46
CA THR A 435 -8.03 -10.16 -8.20
C THR A 435 -7.85 -11.67 -8.08
N GLN A 436 -7.68 -12.38 -9.20
CA GLN A 436 -7.42 -13.83 -9.22
C GLN A 436 -6.15 -14.26 -8.46
N PHE A 437 -5.19 -13.36 -8.24
CA PHE A 437 -3.93 -13.69 -7.57
C PHE A 437 -4.02 -13.63 -6.04
N ASN A 438 -5.21 -13.42 -5.45
CA ASN A 438 -5.48 -13.50 -4.00
C ASN A 438 -4.46 -12.79 -3.10
N LYS A 439 -3.94 -11.63 -3.53
CA LYS A 439 -2.92 -10.86 -2.83
C LYS A 439 -1.60 -11.62 -2.58
N GLU A 440 -1.27 -12.60 -3.41
CA GLU A 440 0.00 -13.31 -3.33
C GLU A 440 0.85 -13.09 -4.59
N TYR A 441 2.15 -12.84 -4.41
CA TYR A 441 3.11 -12.97 -5.51
C TYR A 441 3.49 -14.43 -5.69
N ILE A 442 3.85 -14.82 -6.93
CA ILE A 442 4.23 -16.20 -7.24
C ILE A 442 5.71 -16.39 -6.93
N TYR A 443 6.55 -15.47 -7.39
CA TYR A 443 7.99 -15.55 -7.33
C TYR A 443 8.58 -14.54 -6.36
N ALA A 444 9.35 -14.98 -5.37
CA ALA A 444 10.13 -14.13 -4.48
C ALA A 444 11.48 -13.73 -5.08
N PHE A 445 11.95 -14.45 -6.08
CA PHE A 445 13.13 -14.18 -6.90
C PHE A 445 12.91 -14.68 -8.32
N THR A 446 13.65 -14.12 -9.29
CA THR A 446 13.55 -14.48 -10.71
C THR A 446 14.34 -15.76 -11.01
N TRP A 447 13.75 -16.67 -11.79
CA TRP A 447 14.33 -17.99 -12.12
C TRP A 447 15.16 -18.00 -13.42
N GLU A 448 15.60 -16.85 -13.91
CA GLU A 448 16.40 -16.72 -15.14
C GLU A 448 17.72 -16.01 -14.83
N ASP A 449 18.79 -16.52 -15.45
CA ASP A 449 20.13 -15.95 -15.30
C ASP A 449 20.33 -14.71 -16.20
N PRO A 450 20.32 -13.47 -15.67
CA PRO A 450 20.44 -12.25 -16.47
C PRO A 450 21.79 -12.11 -17.18
N ARG A 451 22.81 -12.82 -16.73
CA ARG A 451 24.13 -12.84 -17.39
C ARG A 451 24.05 -13.44 -18.78
N VAL A 452 23.17 -14.43 -18.97
CA VAL A 452 22.87 -15.00 -20.29
C VAL A 452 22.16 -13.97 -21.17
N ASP A 453 21.21 -13.22 -20.63
CA ASP A 453 20.49 -12.18 -21.36
C ASP A 453 21.45 -11.08 -21.84
N HIS A 454 22.32 -10.58 -20.96
CA HIS A 454 23.35 -9.60 -21.35
C HIS A 454 24.24 -10.11 -22.49
N ARG A 455 24.70 -11.37 -22.44
CA ARG A 455 25.53 -11.99 -23.49
C ARG A 455 24.78 -12.14 -24.80
N LEU A 456 23.52 -12.55 -24.77
CA LEU A 456 22.73 -12.83 -25.97
C LEU A 456 22.16 -11.58 -26.62
N LEU A 457 21.76 -10.60 -25.78
CA LEU A 457 21.08 -9.42 -26.24
C LEU A 457 22.03 -8.24 -26.47
N ASN A 458 23.23 -8.24 -25.91
CA ASN A 458 24.20 -7.14 -26.01
C ASN A 458 23.52 -5.77 -25.80
N ILE A 459 22.93 -5.59 -24.61
CA ILE A 459 22.11 -4.41 -24.26
C ILE A 459 22.95 -3.14 -24.34
N THR A 460 22.41 -2.12 -24.97
CA THR A 460 23.01 -0.79 -25.16
C THR A 460 22.21 0.31 -24.47
N SER A 461 22.78 1.51 -24.38
CA SER A 461 22.10 2.68 -23.81
C SER A 461 20.94 3.19 -24.67
N ASP A 462 20.86 2.82 -25.94
CA ASP A 462 19.79 3.24 -26.83
C ASP A 462 18.59 2.28 -26.83
N ASP A 463 18.72 1.14 -26.14
CA ASP A 463 17.69 0.11 -26.14
C ASP A 463 16.46 0.53 -25.34
N VAL A 464 15.31 0.17 -25.90
CA VAL A 464 13.99 0.17 -25.26
C VAL A 464 13.58 -1.28 -25.06
N ILE A 465 13.51 -1.72 -23.81
CA ILE A 465 13.30 -3.10 -23.44
C ILE A 465 11.89 -3.28 -22.87
N LEU A 466 11.18 -4.32 -23.32
CA LEU A 466 10.02 -4.86 -22.63
C LEU A 466 10.43 -6.19 -21.98
N ALA A 467 10.18 -6.36 -20.69
CA ALA A 467 10.51 -7.60 -20.00
C ALA A 467 9.44 -7.95 -18.95
N ILE A 468 9.20 -9.23 -18.75
CA ILE A 468 8.33 -9.72 -17.67
C ILE A 468 8.98 -9.34 -16.34
N THR A 469 8.19 -8.78 -15.41
CA THR A 469 8.67 -8.36 -14.09
C THR A 469 9.15 -9.55 -13.27
N SER A 470 8.35 -10.63 -13.18
CA SER A 470 8.60 -11.72 -12.24
C SER A 470 8.89 -11.16 -10.83
N ALA A 471 10.03 -11.43 -10.22
CA ALA A 471 10.44 -10.81 -8.96
C ALA A 471 11.21 -9.48 -9.13
N GLY A 472 11.45 -9.03 -10.36
CA GLY A 472 12.15 -7.79 -10.68
C GLY A 472 13.68 -7.89 -10.70
N ASP A 473 14.26 -9.07 -10.43
CA ASP A 473 15.73 -9.22 -10.31
C ASP A 473 16.42 -8.93 -11.64
N ASN A 474 15.90 -9.46 -12.75
CA ASN A 474 16.47 -9.23 -14.07
C ASN A 474 16.29 -7.78 -14.54
N ILE A 475 15.15 -7.15 -14.20
CA ILE A 475 14.92 -5.71 -14.47
C ILE A 475 16.01 -4.86 -13.81
N LEU A 476 16.29 -5.14 -12.54
CA LEU A 476 17.32 -4.42 -11.78
C LEU A 476 18.74 -4.74 -12.28
N ASP A 477 18.97 -5.97 -12.72
CA ASP A 477 20.26 -6.38 -13.30
C ASP A 477 20.53 -5.63 -14.61
N TYR A 478 19.54 -5.48 -15.48
CA TYR A 478 19.69 -4.70 -16.73
C TYR A 478 19.99 -3.22 -16.43
N LEU A 479 19.41 -2.65 -15.37
CA LEU A 479 19.73 -1.28 -14.93
C LEU A 479 21.13 -1.17 -14.31
N CYS A 480 21.62 -2.24 -13.67
CA CYS A 480 22.97 -2.31 -13.10
C CYS A 480 24.05 -2.52 -14.14
N GLY A 481 23.71 -3.03 -15.30
CA GLY A 481 24.63 -3.39 -16.38
C GLY A 481 25.58 -2.27 -16.80
N PRO A 482 26.59 -2.57 -17.58
CA PRO A 482 27.57 -1.56 -18.03
C PRO A 482 26.89 -0.46 -18.86
N ASN A 483 25.89 -0.83 -19.65
CA ASN A 483 25.05 0.06 -20.46
C ASN A 483 23.65 0.03 -19.89
N THR A 484 23.24 1.11 -19.23
CA THR A 484 21.85 1.25 -18.77
C THR A 484 20.95 1.53 -19.96
N PRO A 485 19.95 0.70 -20.28
CA PRO A 485 19.05 0.93 -21.39
C PRO A 485 18.26 2.23 -21.19
N ARG A 486 17.90 2.87 -22.28
CA ARG A 486 17.14 4.13 -22.27
C ARG A 486 15.78 3.97 -21.59
N ARG A 487 15.14 2.80 -21.79
CA ARG A 487 13.80 2.51 -21.26
C ARG A 487 13.66 1.03 -20.98
N ILE A 488 13.01 0.70 -19.84
CA ILE A 488 12.56 -0.65 -19.53
C ILE A 488 11.07 -0.61 -19.18
N HIS A 489 10.27 -1.35 -19.93
CA HIS A 489 8.90 -1.68 -19.62
C HIS A 489 8.86 -3.01 -18.87
N ALA A 490 8.74 -2.96 -17.56
CA ALA A 490 8.54 -4.15 -16.73
C ALA A 490 7.04 -4.46 -16.69
N VAL A 491 6.65 -5.67 -17.10
CA VAL A 491 5.25 -6.06 -17.30
C VAL A 491 4.93 -7.30 -16.49
N ASP A 492 3.88 -7.24 -15.69
CA ASP A 492 3.32 -8.42 -15.02
C ASP A 492 1.81 -8.27 -14.83
N LEU A 493 1.07 -9.34 -15.04
CA LEU A 493 -0.36 -9.37 -14.84
C LEU A 493 -0.72 -9.41 -13.34
N ASN A 494 0.14 -10.04 -12.53
CA ASN A 494 0.01 -10.10 -11.08
C ASN A 494 0.48 -8.79 -10.44
N PRO A 495 -0.41 -7.96 -9.86
CA PRO A 495 -0.01 -6.71 -9.22
C PRO A 495 1.02 -6.90 -8.10
N ASN A 496 1.00 -8.06 -7.43
CA ASN A 496 1.86 -8.32 -6.28
C ASN A 496 3.33 -8.55 -6.68
N GLN A 497 3.58 -9.05 -7.90
CA GLN A 497 4.94 -9.11 -8.47
C GLN A 497 5.49 -7.70 -8.68
N ASN A 498 4.68 -6.81 -9.21
CA ASN A 498 5.04 -5.41 -9.40
C ASN A 498 5.22 -4.68 -8.06
N HIS A 499 4.44 -5.00 -7.01
CA HIS A 499 4.66 -4.47 -5.66
C HIS A 499 6.00 -4.90 -5.07
N LEU A 500 6.49 -6.11 -5.42
CA LEU A 500 7.83 -6.54 -5.01
C LEU A 500 8.93 -5.73 -5.73
N LEU A 501 8.77 -5.47 -7.02
CA LEU A 501 9.70 -4.59 -7.76
C LEU A 501 9.65 -3.15 -7.21
N GLU A 502 8.46 -2.61 -6.94
CA GLU A 502 8.31 -1.30 -6.30
C GLU A 502 9.04 -1.21 -4.96
N LEU A 503 8.93 -2.25 -4.12
CA LEU A 503 9.64 -2.29 -2.83
C LEU A 503 11.16 -2.25 -3.03
N LYS A 504 11.68 -3.00 -4.01
CA LYS A 504 13.11 -2.99 -4.35
C LYS A 504 13.55 -1.59 -4.81
N VAL A 505 12.80 -0.95 -5.71
CA VAL A 505 13.07 0.41 -6.20
C VAL A 505 13.04 1.43 -5.06
N ALA A 506 12.02 1.41 -4.22
CA ALA A 506 11.91 2.29 -3.05
C ALA A 506 13.06 2.10 -2.07
N SER A 507 13.51 0.85 -1.88
CA SER A 507 14.60 0.51 -0.97
C SER A 507 15.95 1.03 -1.46
N PHE A 508 16.22 1.04 -2.75
CA PHE A 508 17.43 1.70 -3.31
C PHE A 508 17.44 3.19 -3.04
N THR A 509 16.29 3.83 -3.13
CA THR A 509 16.16 5.29 -2.96
C THR A 509 16.26 5.71 -1.49
N ALA A 510 15.72 4.92 -0.57
CA ALA A 510 15.46 5.35 0.81
C ALA A 510 16.34 4.68 1.87
N LEU A 511 16.98 3.54 1.57
CA LEU A 511 17.67 2.76 2.59
C LEU A 511 19.18 2.72 2.40
N SER A 512 19.89 2.47 3.51
CA SER A 512 21.30 2.11 3.47
C SER A 512 21.50 0.75 2.78
N HIS A 513 22.69 0.50 2.25
CA HIS A 513 23.02 -0.81 1.69
C HIS A 513 22.90 -1.96 2.73
N ASP A 514 23.15 -1.68 4.00
CA ASP A 514 23.08 -2.70 5.05
C ASP A 514 21.62 -3.10 5.35
N ASP A 515 20.69 -2.16 5.40
CA ASP A 515 19.26 -2.45 5.57
C ASP A 515 18.69 -3.10 4.30
N PHE A 516 19.09 -2.61 3.13
CA PHE A 516 18.77 -3.21 1.84
C PHE A 516 19.23 -4.68 1.77
N TRP A 517 20.48 -4.97 2.23
CA TRP A 517 20.99 -6.33 2.30
C TRP A 517 20.19 -7.24 3.23
N LYS A 518 19.83 -6.76 4.43
CA LYS A 518 18.99 -7.55 5.36
C LYS A 518 17.65 -7.92 4.72
N ILE A 519 17.00 -6.97 4.03
CA ILE A 519 15.69 -7.19 3.39
C ILE A 519 15.81 -8.17 2.22
N PHE A 520 16.75 -7.97 1.29
CA PHE A 520 16.82 -8.73 0.03
C PHE A 520 18.01 -9.69 -0.07
N GLY A 521 19.01 -9.59 0.74
CA GLY A 521 20.12 -10.57 0.82
C GLY A 521 19.79 -11.71 1.78
N GLU A 522 19.38 -11.34 3.00
CA GLU A 522 19.03 -12.28 4.05
C GLU A 522 17.53 -12.64 4.05
N GLY A 523 16.70 -11.83 3.40
CA GLY A 523 15.25 -11.99 3.34
C GLY A 523 14.54 -11.66 4.65
N LYS A 524 15.20 -10.99 5.60
CA LYS A 524 14.69 -10.70 6.95
C LYS A 524 15.14 -9.34 7.45
N HIS A 525 14.22 -8.62 8.12
CA HIS A 525 14.55 -7.36 8.81
C HIS A 525 13.57 -7.12 9.96
N ALA A 526 14.01 -7.22 11.21
CA ALA A 526 13.15 -7.12 12.39
C ALA A 526 12.39 -5.77 12.48
N GLY A 527 13.00 -4.66 12.04
CA GLY A 527 12.40 -3.33 12.00
C GLY A 527 11.74 -2.98 10.66
N PHE A 528 11.38 -3.96 9.81
CA PHE A 528 10.85 -3.68 8.46
C PHE A 528 9.61 -2.78 8.47
N ARG A 529 8.67 -3.01 9.40
CA ARG A 529 7.45 -2.20 9.50
C ARG A 529 7.75 -0.72 9.80
N ASP A 530 8.71 -0.47 10.67
CA ASP A 530 9.13 0.90 11.00
C ASP A 530 9.83 1.57 9.80
N LEU A 531 10.68 0.82 9.08
CA LEU A 531 11.29 1.30 7.83
C LEU A 531 10.25 1.58 6.75
N LEU A 532 9.24 0.72 6.62
CA LEU A 532 8.15 0.89 5.66
C LEU A 532 7.42 2.22 5.90
N ILE A 533 7.09 2.53 7.15
CA ILE A 533 6.37 3.75 7.51
C ILE A 533 7.28 4.98 7.41
N SER A 534 8.49 4.91 7.99
CA SER A 534 9.32 6.10 8.22
C SER A 534 10.23 6.48 7.04
N HIS A 535 10.52 5.55 6.11
CA HIS A 535 11.47 5.75 5.01
C HIS A 535 10.91 5.34 3.65
N LEU A 536 10.29 4.18 3.53
CA LEU A 536 9.88 3.62 2.24
C LEU A 536 8.57 4.22 1.72
N SER A 537 7.66 4.63 2.61
CA SER A 537 6.32 5.09 2.25
C SER A 537 6.28 6.24 1.24
N PRO A 538 7.20 7.24 1.23
CA PRO A 538 7.17 8.28 0.21
C PRO A 538 7.55 7.80 -1.20
N HIS A 539 8.14 6.61 -1.30
CA HIS A 539 8.69 6.02 -2.53
C HIS A 539 7.87 4.84 -3.05
N LEU A 540 6.73 4.52 -2.43
CA LEU A 540 5.82 3.44 -2.81
C LEU A 540 4.49 4.00 -3.31
N SER A 541 3.86 3.33 -4.28
CA SER A 541 2.45 3.59 -4.57
C SER A 541 1.58 3.24 -3.36
N SER A 542 0.40 3.85 -3.26
CA SER A 542 -0.53 3.58 -2.17
C SER A 542 -0.91 2.10 -2.09
N GLN A 543 -1.08 1.43 -3.25
CA GLN A 543 -1.37 -0.01 -3.31
C GLN A 543 -0.20 -0.86 -2.80
N ALA A 544 1.03 -0.57 -3.25
CA ALA A 544 2.22 -1.29 -2.79
C ALA A 544 2.48 -1.06 -1.29
N PHE A 545 2.26 0.16 -0.79
CA PHE A 545 2.37 0.46 0.64
C PHE A 545 1.39 -0.40 1.45
N GLN A 546 0.09 -0.42 1.08
CA GLN A 546 -0.91 -1.26 1.76
C GLN A 546 -0.55 -2.75 1.70
N PHE A 547 -0.11 -3.23 0.53
CA PHE A 547 0.30 -4.61 0.37
C PHE A 547 1.44 -4.99 1.33
N TRP A 548 2.49 -4.19 1.43
CA TRP A 548 3.61 -4.47 2.31
C TRP A 548 3.32 -4.19 3.79
N LEU A 549 2.36 -3.33 4.10
CA LEU A 549 1.85 -3.16 5.46
C LEU A 549 1.16 -4.45 5.93
N ASP A 550 0.30 -5.02 5.09
CA ASP A 550 -0.39 -6.30 5.35
C ASP A 550 0.61 -7.48 5.44
N HIS A 551 1.72 -7.44 4.69
CA HIS A 551 2.71 -8.51 4.57
C HIS A 551 4.03 -8.22 5.30
N ALA A 552 4.07 -7.26 6.21
CA ALA A 552 5.31 -6.93 6.94
C ALA A 552 5.90 -8.13 7.71
N SER A 553 5.05 -9.08 8.12
CA SER A 553 5.46 -10.32 8.77
C SER A 553 6.39 -11.21 7.93
N VAL A 554 6.41 -11.04 6.61
CA VAL A 554 7.33 -11.74 5.69
C VAL A 554 8.78 -11.50 6.08
N PHE A 555 9.11 -10.28 6.51
CA PHE A 555 10.47 -9.90 6.89
C PHE A 555 10.74 -9.97 8.38
N THR A 556 9.70 -9.77 9.22
CA THR A 556 9.85 -9.70 10.68
C THR A 556 9.76 -11.04 11.39
N SER A 557 9.36 -12.11 10.67
CA SER A 557 9.24 -13.45 11.25
C SER A 557 10.61 -14.04 11.60
N SER A 558 10.72 -14.66 12.78
CA SER A 558 11.93 -15.41 13.18
C SER A 558 12.07 -16.71 12.41
N SER A 559 10.96 -17.35 12.03
CA SER A 559 10.93 -18.70 11.45
C SER A 559 11.09 -18.74 9.94
N HIS A 560 10.69 -17.68 9.21
CA HIS A 560 10.75 -17.63 7.74
C HIS A 560 11.13 -16.23 7.27
N GLY A 561 11.57 -16.14 6.01
CA GLY A 561 11.91 -14.87 5.37
C GLY A 561 11.26 -14.77 3.99
N LEU A 562 11.61 -13.71 3.24
CA LEU A 562 11.07 -13.40 1.91
C LEU A 562 11.08 -14.64 0.98
N TYR A 563 12.18 -15.34 0.92
CA TYR A 563 12.39 -16.47 -0.01
C TYR A 563 11.67 -17.76 0.37
N GLU A 564 11.01 -17.77 1.51
CA GLU A 564 10.15 -18.87 1.98
C GLU A 564 8.67 -18.53 1.84
N THR A 565 8.36 -17.47 1.11
CA THR A 565 7.00 -16.97 0.83
C THR A 565 6.72 -16.97 -0.68
N GLY A 566 5.53 -16.50 -1.07
CA GLY A 566 5.08 -16.57 -2.47
C GLY A 566 4.61 -17.96 -2.91
N GLY A 567 4.07 -18.06 -4.12
CA GLY A 567 3.53 -19.32 -4.68
C GLY A 567 4.57 -20.42 -4.82
N SER A 568 5.80 -20.06 -5.17
CA SER A 568 6.93 -21.02 -5.33
C SER A 568 7.43 -21.66 -4.03
N ARG A 569 7.03 -21.13 -2.85
CA ARG A 569 7.44 -21.68 -1.54
C ARG A 569 7.16 -23.17 -1.35
N HIS A 570 6.07 -23.65 -1.94
CA HIS A 570 5.67 -25.05 -1.80
C HIS A 570 6.64 -26.01 -2.49
N ALA A 571 7.11 -25.65 -3.67
CA ALA A 571 8.13 -26.44 -4.39
C ALA A 571 9.46 -26.48 -3.60
N LEU A 572 9.92 -25.32 -3.11
CA LEU A 572 11.14 -25.24 -2.30
C LEU A 572 11.04 -26.02 -0.98
N LYS A 573 9.90 -25.94 -0.30
CA LYS A 573 9.63 -26.70 0.92
C LYS A 573 9.65 -28.20 0.65
N LEU A 574 9.05 -28.64 -0.46
CA LEU A 574 9.05 -30.04 -0.84
C LEU A 574 10.47 -30.55 -1.10
N VAL A 575 11.30 -29.82 -1.84
CA VAL A 575 12.69 -30.17 -2.10
C VAL A 575 13.49 -30.30 -0.79
N ARG A 576 13.39 -29.30 0.09
CA ARG A 576 14.08 -29.32 1.41
C ARG A 576 13.57 -30.47 2.29
N TYR A 577 12.27 -30.76 2.26
CA TYR A 577 11.68 -31.86 2.99
C TYR A 577 12.19 -33.22 2.48
N LEU A 578 12.30 -33.40 1.17
CA LEU A 578 12.89 -34.61 0.58
C LEU A 578 14.33 -34.79 1.04
N PHE A 579 15.17 -33.76 0.96
CA PHE A 579 16.53 -33.81 1.47
C PHE A 579 16.60 -34.17 2.96
N SER A 580 15.66 -33.65 3.76
CA SER A 580 15.58 -33.95 5.19
C SER A 580 15.23 -35.43 5.46
N ILE A 581 14.23 -35.97 4.73
CA ILE A 581 13.84 -37.39 4.85
C ILE A 581 14.97 -38.34 4.51
N PHE A 582 15.73 -38.02 3.46
CA PHE A 582 16.86 -38.85 3.02
C PHE A 582 18.14 -38.59 3.82
N GLY A 583 18.08 -37.76 4.89
CA GLY A 583 19.22 -37.47 5.75
C GLY A 583 20.34 -36.65 5.12
N LEU A 584 20.07 -36.00 3.98
CA LEU A 584 21.07 -35.27 3.18
C LEU A 584 21.27 -33.79 3.60
N THR A 585 20.63 -33.36 4.68
CA THR A 585 20.65 -31.94 5.09
C THR A 585 22.09 -31.46 5.42
N GLU A 586 22.93 -32.27 6.03
CA GLU A 586 24.28 -31.89 6.39
C GLU A 586 25.21 -31.87 5.16
N GLU A 587 25.04 -32.79 4.23
CA GLU A 587 25.76 -32.83 2.94
C GLU A 587 25.43 -31.62 2.09
N VAL A 588 24.15 -31.22 2.04
CA VAL A 588 23.69 -29.98 1.34
C VAL A 588 24.32 -28.75 1.98
N LYS A 589 24.37 -28.65 3.29
CA LYS A 589 25.02 -27.52 3.98
C LYS A 589 26.51 -27.44 3.67
N LYS A 590 27.21 -28.56 3.69
CA LYS A 590 28.63 -28.65 3.32
C LYS A 590 28.84 -28.24 1.86
N MET A 591 27.99 -28.71 0.96
CA MET A 591 28.02 -28.37 -0.46
C MET A 591 27.83 -26.88 -0.69
N CYS A 592 26.88 -26.23 0.00
CA CYS A 592 26.69 -24.78 -0.06
C CYS A 592 27.86 -23.96 0.52
N ALA A 593 28.68 -24.57 1.37
CA ALA A 593 29.88 -23.97 1.96
C ALA A 593 31.17 -24.33 1.23
N ALA A 594 31.14 -25.21 0.21
CA ALA A 594 32.31 -25.68 -0.54
C ALA A 594 33.06 -24.50 -1.16
N LYS A 595 34.38 -24.55 -1.12
CA LYS A 595 35.25 -23.48 -1.61
C LYS A 595 35.76 -23.73 -3.03
N THR A 596 35.70 -24.98 -3.47
CA THR A 596 36.09 -25.37 -4.80
C THR A 596 35.02 -26.23 -5.45
N ILE A 597 35.05 -26.30 -6.80
CA ILE A 597 34.08 -27.10 -7.55
C ILE A 597 34.34 -28.61 -7.37
N GLU A 598 35.56 -29.01 -7.12
CA GLU A 598 35.96 -30.41 -6.86
C GLU A 598 35.37 -30.88 -5.52
N GLU A 599 35.49 -30.07 -4.48
CA GLU A 599 34.87 -30.30 -3.17
C GLU A 599 33.34 -30.42 -3.31
N GLN A 600 32.73 -29.52 -4.04
CA GLN A 600 31.28 -29.52 -4.30
C GLN A 600 30.85 -30.77 -5.07
N ARG A 601 31.59 -31.18 -6.11
CA ARG A 601 31.32 -32.40 -6.88
C ARG A 601 31.38 -33.64 -6.03
N ALA A 602 32.37 -33.74 -5.12
CA ALA A 602 32.50 -34.88 -4.22
C ALA A 602 31.30 -34.99 -3.27
N LEU A 603 30.86 -33.87 -2.72
CA LEU A 603 29.66 -33.84 -1.85
C LEU A 603 28.37 -34.11 -2.64
N TRP A 604 28.28 -33.67 -3.90
CA TRP A 604 27.15 -33.91 -4.78
C TRP A 604 27.01 -35.39 -5.18
N GLN A 605 28.10 -36.09 -5.35
CA GLN A 605 28.09 -37.53 -5.66
C GLN A 605 27.27 -38.32 -4.63
N ALA A 606 27.29 -37.92 -3.36
CA ALA A 606 26.53 -38.58 -2.30
C ALA A 606 25.01 -38.35 -2.39
N VAL A 607 24.57 -37.27 -3.13
CA VAL A 607 23.18 -36.88 -3.29
C VAL A 607 22.57 -37.36 -4.61
N TRP A 608 23.42 -37.82 -5.54
CA TRP A 608 23.12 -38.14 -6.94
C TRP A 608 21.94 -39.09 -7.16
N GLU A 609 21.80 -40.12 -6.35
CA GLU A 609 20.76 -41.14 -6.51
C GLU A 609 19.32 -40.58 -6.40
N TYR A 610 19.20 -39.37 -5.87
CA TYR A 610 17.91 -38.78 -5.50
C TYR A 610 17.52 -37.54 -6.33
N VAL A 611 18.33 -37.08 -7.28
CA VAL A 611 18.11 -35.82 -7.98
C VAL A 611 18.12 -35.98 -9.51
N VAL A 612 17.15 -35.30 -10.12
CA VAL A 612 16.81 -35.32 -11.55
C VAL A 612 17.92 -34.73 -12.44
N ASN A 613 18.05 -35.22 -13.66
CA ASN A 613 19.02 -34.82 -14.70
C ASN A 613 19.14 -33.30 -14.95
N THR A 614 18.23 -32.51 -14.45
CA THR A 614 18.22 -31.05 -14.60
C THR A 614 19.23 -30.34 -13.69
N LEU A 615 19.39 -30.82 -12.46
CA LEU A 615 20.27 -30.22 -11.46
C LEU A 615 21.72 -30.70 -11.57
N ASP A 616 21.94 -31.96 -11.95
CA ASP A 616 23.27 -32.55 -11.98
C ASP A 616 24.28 -31.75 -12.85
N PRO A 617 23.97 -31.39 -14.11
CA PRO A 617 24.92 -30.62 -14.92
C PRO A 617 25.27 -29.27 -14.29
N VAL A 618 24.32 -28.61 -13.67
CA VAL A 618 24.52 -27.29 -13.06
C VAL A 618 25.44 -27.39 -11.87
N VAL A 619 25.16 -28.31 -10.94
CA VAL A 619 25.95 -28.48 -9.72
C VAL A 619 27.38 -28.97 -10.00
N ARG A 620 27.56 -29.69 -11.11
CA ARG A 620 28.90 -30.14 -11.56
C ARG A 620 29.71 -29.03 -12.23
N GLU A 621 29.08 -28.06 -12.84
CA GLU A 621 29.72 -27.01 -13.64
C GLU A 621 29.82 -25.67 -12.91
N THR A 622 28.97 -25.42 -11.92
CA THR A 622 28.88 -24.13 -11.25
C THR A 622 29.03 -24.24 -9.74
N LEU A 623 29.88 -23.39 -9.14
CA LEU A 623 30.11 -23.37 -7.69
C LEU A 623 29.00 -22.58 -6.96
N LEU A 624 28.26 -23.25 -6.09
CA LEU A 624 27.15 -22.66 -5.37
C LEU A 624 27.56 -21.49 -4.45
N SER A 625 28.69 -21.62 -3.77
CA SER A 625 29.18 -20.65 -2.80
C SER A 625 29.68 -19.33 -3.41
N ASP A 626 29.95 -19.32 -4.74
CA ASP A 626 30.58 -18.18 -5.40
C ASP A 626 29.86 -17.73 -6.68
N ASP A 627 29.34 -18.67 -7.49
CA ASP A 627 28.83 -18.40 -8.82
C ASP A 627 27.32 -18.62 -8.96
N ASN A 628 26.78 -19.68 -8.37
CA ASN A 628 25.39 -20.08 -8.55
C ASN A 628 24.50 -19.71 -7.35
N TYR A 629 24.12 -18.46 -7.29
CA TYR A 629 23.24 -17.95 -6.22
C TYR A 629 21.80 -18.50 -6.30
N PHE A 630 21.32 -18.99 -7.45
CA PHE A 630 19.97 -19.54 -7.60
C PHE A 630 19.77 -20.77 -6.71
N TYR A 631 20.60 -21.78 -6.87
CA TYR A 631 20.51 -23.00 -6.06
C TYR A 631 21.05 -22.82 -4.64
N LEU A 632 22.00 -21.91 -4.42
CA LEU A 632 22.38 -21.52 -3.07
C LEU A 632 21.16 -20.99 -2.32
N LEU A 633 20.39 -20.07 -2.92
CA LEU A 633 19.16 -19.53 -2.33
C LEU A 633 18.11 -20.62 -2.07
N CYS A 634 17.87 -21.52 -3.05
CA CYS A 634 16.92 -22.62 -2.89
C CYS A 634 17.25 -23.53 -1.70
N LEU A 635 18.52 -23.79 -1.49
CA LEU A 635 18.99 -24.72 -0.46
C LEU A 635 19.16 -24.05 0.90
N SER A 636 19.69 -22.82 0.94
CA SER A 636 20.01 -22.10 2.19
C SER A 636 18.91 -21.15 2.66
N GLY A 637 18.03 -20.67 1.77
CA GLY A 637 16.98 -19.70 2.05
C GLY A 637 17.42 -18.24 2.02
N GLN A 638 18.69 -17.97 1.71
CA GLN A 638 19.27 -16.64 1.66
C GLN A 638 20.46 -16.57 0.69
N PHE A 639 20.80 -15.37 0.23
CA PHE A 639 22.03 -15.16 -0.53
C PHE A 639 23.27 -15.10 0.39
N SER A 640 24.45 -15.25 -0.20
CA SER A 640 25.71 -15.00 0.49
C SER A 640 26.37 -13.74 -0.05
N LYS A 641 27.32 -13.15 0.69
CA LYS A 641 28.08 -11.97 0.23
C LYS A 641 28.98 -12.25 -0.99
N LYS A 642 29.17 -13.51 -1.37
CA LYS A 642 29.95 -13.95 -2.54
C LYS A 642 29.06 -14.39 -3.69
N SER A 643 28.03 -15.17 -3.40
CA SER A 643 27.11 -15.72 -4.39
C SER A 643 25.77 -15.01 -4.27
N LEU A 644 25.56 -14.00 -5.11
CA LEU A 644 24.43 -13.06 -5.05
C LEU A 644 24.16 -12.47 -6.44
N PRO A 645 22.92 -12.05 -6.73
CA PRO A 645 22.59 -11.27 -7.93
C PRO A 645 23.34 -9.92 -7.94
N THR A 646 23.64 -9.40 -9.12
CA THR A 646 24.40 -8.16 -9.31
C THR A 646 23.80 -6.97 -8.56
N TYR A 647 22.47 -6.84 -8.57
CA TYR A 647 21.77 -5.71 -7.94
C TYR A 647 21.92 -5.66 -6.40
N LEU A 648 22.26 -6.75 -5.74
CA LEU A 648 22.53 -6.79 -4.29
C LEU A 648 23.93 -6.30 -3.90
N THR A 649 24.80 -6.07 -4.87
CA THR A 649 26.17 -5.57 -4.61
C THR A 649 26.18 -4.11 -4.16
N LYS A 650 27.15 -3.74 -3.35
CA LYS A 650 27.33 -2.36 -2.93
C LYS A 650 27.51 -1.40 -4.11
N LYS A 651 28.20 -1.85 -5.17
CA LYS A 651 28.39 -1.07 -6.41
C LYS A 651 27.07 -0.78 -7.10
N ALA A 652 26.19 -1.79 -7.23
CA ALA A 652 24.88 -1.64 -7.81
C ALA A 652 23.99 -0.74 -6.94
N HIS A 653 24.02 -0.91 -5.63
CA HIS A 653 23.29 -0.05 -4.70
C HIS A 653 23.71 1.42 -4.89
N THR A 654 24.99 1.72 -4.91
CA THR A 654 25.47 3.10 -5.17
C THR A 654 24.99 3.65 -6.51
N LYS A 655 24.99 2.82 -7.58
CA LYS A 655 24.49 3.22 -8.91
C LYS A 655 22.99 3.51 -8.90
N LEU A 656 22.21 2.59 -8.33
CA LEU A 656 20.74 2.67 -8.36
C LEU A 656 20.15 3.62 -7.29
N SER A 657 20.92 4.00 -6.28
CA SER A 657 20.52 5.03 -5.31
C SER A 657 20.75 6.46 -5.84
N ALA A 658 21.39 6.62 -6.99
CA ALA A 658 21.62 7.94 -7.58
C ALA A 658 20.28 8.53 -8.09
N PRO A 659 20.09 9.86 -7.95
CA PRO A 659 18.92 10.54 -8.52
C PRO A 659 18.75 10.22 -10.01
N GLY A 660 17.53 9.92 -10.43
CA GLY A 660 17.21 9.60 -11.84
C GLY A 660 17.55 8.18 -12.29
N ALA A 661 18.10 7.31 -11.42
CA ALA A 661 18.48 5.95 -11.79
C ALA A 661 17.28 5.12 -12.35
N PHE A 662 16.06 5.43 -11.95
CA PHE A 662 14.84 4.77 -12.37
C PHE A 662 13.99 5.57 -13.36
N ASP A 663 14.47 6.70 -13.89
CA ASP A 663 13.72 7.53 -14.84
C ASP A 663 13.36 6.76 -16.12
N GLY A 664 14.21 5.81 -16.52
CA GLY A 664 13.97 4.89 -17.62
C GLY A 664 13.00 3.74 -17.34
N LEU A 665 12.63 3.47 -16.08
CA LEU A 665 11.76 2.35 -15.72
C LEU A 665 10.28 2.70 -15.88
N ARG A 666 9.48 1.72 -16.36
CA ARG A 666 8.01 1.78 -16.36
C ARG A 666 7.47 0.42 -15.90
N ILE A 667 6.69 0.42 -14.84
CA ILE A 667 6.09 -0.79 -14.26
C ILE A 667 4.62 -0.84 -14.67
N HIS A 668 4.27 -1.83 -15.48
CA HIS A 668 2.94 -2.06 -16.01
C HIS A 668 2.29 -3.26 -15.31
N THR A 669 1.08 -3.08 -14.81
CA THR A 669 0.25 -4.19 -14.31
C THR A 669 -0.84 -4.48 -15.33
N ASP A 670 -0.52 -5.31 -16.30
CA ASP A 670 -1.42 -5.66 -17.39
C ASP A 670 -0.89 -6.87 -18.18
N GLU A 671 -1.67 -7.34 -19.14
CA GLU A 671 -1.23 -8.35 -20.11
C GLU A 671 -0.17 -7.78 -21.06
N ILE A 672 0.78 -8.62 -21.46
CA ILE A 672 1.87 -8.23 -22.38
C ILE A 672 1.29 -7.61 -23.66
N GLN A 673 0.25 -8.21 -24.22
CA GLN A 673 -0.40 -7.74 -25.43
C GLN A 673 -1.01 -6.34 -25.28
N GLU A 674 -1.66 -6.06 -24.15
CA GLU A 674 -2.23 -4.75 -23.86
C GLU A 674 -1.14 -3.69 -23.69
N VAL A 675 -0.01 -4.04 -23.06
CA VAL A 675 1.13 -3.12 -22.93
C VAL A 675 1.76 -2.82 -24.28
N ILE A 676 2.03 -3.85 -25.09
CA ILE A 676 2.63 -3.69 -26.41
C ILE A 676 1.76 -2.78 -27.30
N SER A 677 0.44 -2.93 -27.24
CA SER A 677 -0.49 -2.11 -28.03
C SER A 677 -0.45 -0.61 -27.72
N ARG A 678 0.05 -0.25 -26.54
CA ARG A 678 0.21 1.15 -26.07
C ARG A 678 1.58 1.73 -26.39
N ILE A 679 2.57 0.89 -26.68
CA ILE A 679 3.92 1.32 -27.04
C ILE A 679 3.89 1.88 -28.47
N THR A 680 4.54 3.02 -28.66
CA THR A 680 4.66 3.63 -29.99
C THR A 680 5.29 2.64 -30.96
N PRO A 681 4.66 2.37 -32.09
CA PRO A 681 5.15 1.42 -33.08
C PRO A 681 6.60 1.69 -33.53
N GLY A 682 7.39 0.62 -33.65
CA GLY A 682 8.78 0.70 -34.12
C GLY A 682 9.77 1.31 -33.11
N THR A 683 9.39 1.47 -31.84
CA THR A 683 10.28 2.02 -30.79
C THR A 683 10.92 0.94 -29.91
N LEU A 684 10.27 -0.20 -29.73
CA LEU A 684 10.81 -1.31 -28.96
C LEU A 684 12.01 -1.94 -29.70
N THR A 685 13.09 -2.21 -28.99
CA THR A 685 14.29 -2.85 -29.57
C THR A 685 14.50 -4.28 -29.06
N ILE A 686 14.10 -4.55 -27.84
CA ILE A 686 14.27 -5.85 -27.17
C ILE A 686 12.97 -6.20 -26.45
N ALA A 687 12.54 -7.45 -26.54
CA ALA A 687 11.52 -8.03 -25.69
C ALA A 687 12.04 -9.29 -25.00
N VAL A 688 11.90 -9.40 -23.69
CA VAL A 688 12.28 -10.57 -22.88
C VAL A 688 11.00 -11.14 -22.28
N VAL A 689 10.43 -12.16 -22.89
CA VAL A 689 9.09 -12.66 -22.55
C VAL A 689 9.10 -14.06 -21.95
N MET A 690 10.28 -14.57 -21.66
CA MET A 690 10.49 -15.83 -20.96
C MET A 690 9.69 -16.97 -21.59
N ASP A 691 8.98 -17.75 -20.79
CA ASP A 691 8.14 -18.88 -21.19
C ASP A 691 6.65 -18.52 -21.33
N SER A 692 6.32 -17.22 -21.37
CA SER A 692 4.92 -16.79 -21.44
C SER A 692 4.15 -17.35 -22.64
N MET A 693 4.84 -17.65 -23.73
CA MET A 693 4.26 -18.26 -24.93
C MET A 693 3.90 -19.73 -24.76
N ASP A 694 4.51 -20.44 -23.81
CA ASP A 694 4.24 -21.87 -23.54
C ASP A 694 2.82 -22.09 -22.99
N TRP A 695 2.20 -21.06 -22.43
CA TRP A 695 0.87 -21.09 -21.85
C TRP A 695 -0.27 -20.90 -22.85
N PHE A 696 0.03 -20.55 -24.12
CA PHE A 696 -1.00 -20.38 -25.14
C PHE A 696 -1.48 -21.70 -25.70
N ASP A 697 -2.78 -21.79 -25.92
CA ASP A 697 -3.39 -22.91 -26.64
C ASP A 697 -2.97 -22.88 -28.12
N PRO A 698 -2.30 -23.95 -28.64
CA PRO A 698 -1.90 -24.04 -30.04
C PRO A 698 -3.06 -23.90 -31.04
N SER A 699 -4.28 -24.22 -30.64
CA SER A 699 -5.49 -24.11 -31.47
C SER A 699 -6.04 -22.67 -31.54
N SER A 700 -5.58 -21.76 -30.65
CA SER A 700 -6.06 -20.38 -30.57
C SER A 700 -5.24 -19.43 -31.44
N GLN A 701 -5.82 -18.27 -31.76
CA GLN A 701 -5.10 -17.19 -32.46
C GLN A 701 -4.26 -16.30 -31.52
N ALA A 702 -4.23 -16.60 -30.22
CA ALA A 702 -3.59 -15.73 -29.23
C ALA A 702 -2.10 -15.52 -29.49
N ALA A 703 -1.37 -16.62 -29.82
CA ALA A 703 0.05 -16.54 -30.14
C ALA A 703 0.33 -15.70 -31.41
N ALA A 704 -0.48 -15.86 -32.45
CA ALA A 704 -0.34 -15.09 -33.69
C ALA A 704 -0.66 -13.61 -33.46
N THR A 705 -1.68 -13.30 -32.67
CA THR A 705 -2.06 -11.94 -32.28
C THR A 705 -0.93 -11.28 -31.49
N GLN A 706 -0.33 -11.98 -30.52
CA GLN A 706 0.78 -11.42 -29.74
C GLN A 706 2.05 -11.26 -30.59
N ALA A 707 2.39 -12.23 -31.48
CA ALA A 707 3.53 -12.14 -32.38
C ALA A 707 3.36 -10.95 -33.37
N THR A 708 2.15 -10.74 -33.90
CA THR A 708 1.82 -9.59 -34.75
C THR A 708 1.97 -8.28 -34.00
N ALA A 709 1.47 -8.20 -32.77
CA ALA A 709 1.62 -7.01 -31.91
C ALA A 709 3.11 -6.70 -31.65
N PHE A 710 3.94 -7.70 -31.38
CA PHE A 710 5.39 -7.54 -31.29
C PHE A 710 6.01 -7.03 -32.58
N ASN A 711 5.58 -7.55 -33.74
CA ASN A 711 6.08 -7.05 -35.01
C ASN A 711 5.82 -5.55 -35.17
N HIS A 712 4.63 -5.08 -34.83
CA HIS A 712 4.29 -3.66 -34.95
C HIS A 712 5.05 -2.78 -33.94
N ALA A 713 5.28 -3.25 -32.70
CA ALA A 713 5.95 -2.48 -31.65
C ALA A 713 7.47 -2.44 -31.84
N LEU A 714 8.06 -3.53 -32.33
CA LEU A 714 9.50 -3.64 -32.52
C LEU A 714 9.99 -2.84 -33.74
N LYS A 715 11.14 -2.22 -33.56
CA LYS A 715 11.96 -1.69 -34.67
C LYS A 715 12.44 -2.85 -35.52
N THR A 716 12.62 -2.62 -36.84
CA THR A 716 13.29 -3.61 -37.72
C THR A 716 14.69 -3.91 -37.19
N GLY A 717 15.03 -5.18 -37.08
CA GLY A 717 16.22 -5.68 -36.37
C GLY A 717 16.05 -5.82 -34.86
N GLY A 718 14.91 -5.43 -34.31
CA GLY A 718 14.56 -5.68 -32.89
C GLY A 718 14.42 -7.18 -32.58
N ARG A 719 14.69 -7.57 -31.35
CA ARG A 719 14.88 -8.98 -30.96
C ARG A 719 13.93 -9.35 -29.82
N ILE A 720 13.40 -10.56 -29.88
CA ILE A 720 12.64 -11.17 -28.78
C ILE A 720 13.46 -12.33 -28.24
N LEU A 721 13.69 -12.35 -26.94
CA LEU A 721 14.27 -13.48 -26.23
C LEU A 721 13.15 -14.31 -25.62
N LEU A 722 13.10 -15.58 -26.03
CA LEU A 722 12.16 -16.59 -25.56
C LEU A 722 12.91 -17.72 -24.85
N ARG A 723 12.33 -18.22 -23.79
CA ARG A 723 12.70 -19.49 -23.15
C ARG A 723 11.51 -20.43 -23.19
N SER A 724 11.76 -21.73 -23.30
CA SER A 724 10.68 -22.71 -23.39
C SER A 724 11.02 -24.02 -22.69
N ALA A 725 10.01 -24.68 -22.14
CA ALA A 725 10.08 -26.04 -21.63
C ALA A 725 10.23 -27.08 -22.78
N SER A 726 9.95 -26.69 -24.03
CA SER A 726 10.14 -27.52 -25.22
C SER A 726 11.47 -27.21 -25.92
N ILE A 727 12.13 -28.21 -26.50
CA ILE A 727 13.31 -28.02 -27.33
C ILE A 727 12.94 -27.33 -28.65
N GLU A 728 11.77 -27.62 -29.18
CA GLU A 728 11.20 -27.03 -30.41
C GLU A 728 9.77 -26.56 -30.13
N PRO A 729 9.61 -25.35 -29.61
CA PRO A 729 8.28 -24.82 -29.31
C PRO A 729 7.47 -24.58 -30.59
N TRP A 730 6.21 -24.99 -30.57
CA TRP A 730 5.29 -24.89 -31.72
C TRP A 730 5.10 -23.43 -32.21
N TYR A 731 5.17 -22.46 -31.33
CA TYR A 731 4.94 -21.04 -31.66
C TYR A 731 6.13 -20.39 -32.40
N ILE A 732 7.27 -21.03 -32.50
CA ILE A 732 8.41 -20.52 -33.30
C ILE A 732 8.00 -20.36 -34.76
N ALA A 733 7.28 -21.33 -35.33
CA ALA A 733 6.71 -21.22 -36.66
C ALA A 733 5.69 -20.07 -36.81
N VAL A 734 5.01 -19.69 -35.74
CA VAL A 734 4.11 -18.53 -35.73
C VAL A 734 4.92 -17.24 -35.83
N PHE A 735 6.02 -17.09 -35.12
CA PHE A 735 6.89 -15.92 -35.23
C PHE A 735 7.46 -15.79 -36.65
N GLU A 736 7.88 -16.89 -37.28
CA GLU A 736 8.36 -16.86 -38.69
C GLU A 736 7.30 -16.35 -39.64
N LYS A 737 6.06 -16.81 -39.51
CA LYS A 737 4.92 -16.31 -40.32
C LYS A 737 4.61 -14.84 -40.03
N CYS A 738 4.95 -14.35 -38.83
CA CYS A 738 4.74 -12.96 -38.43
C CYS A 738 5.94 -12.04 -38.73
N GLY A 739 6.86 -12.42 -39.62
CA GLY A 739 7.95 -11.57 -40.10
C GLY A 739 9.21 -11.56 -39.23
N PHE A 740 9.44 -12.62 -38.48
CA PHE A 740 10.66 -12.83 -37.68
C PHE A 740 11.54 -13.91 -38.29
N THR A 741 12.84 -13.71 -38.19
CA THR A 741 13.82 -14.80 -38.37
C THR A 741 14.15 -15.36 -36.99
N THR A 742 14.03 -16.67 -36.83
CA THR A 742 14.19 -17.34 -35.54
C THR A 742 15.53 -18.08 -35.47
N LYS A 743 16.17 -18.04 -34.30
CA LYS A 743 17.44 -18.76 -34.05
C LYS A 743 17.42 -19.37 -32.66
N ARG A 744 17.58 -20.67 -32.56
CA ARG A 744 17.84 -21.35 -31.31
C ARG A 744 19.28 -21.05 -30.87
N VAL A 745 19.45 -20.42 -29.70
CA VAL A 745 20.74 -20.01 -29.14
C VAL A 745 21.17 -20.84 -27.94
N GLY A 746 20.28 -21.68 -27.40
CA GLY A 746 20.55 -22.64 -26.37
C GLY A 746 19.59 -23.82 -26.45
N ALA A 747 20.08 -25.03 -26.14
CA ALA A 747 19.26 -26.22 -26.01
C ALA A 747 19.86 -27.12 -24.93
N ARG A 748 19.00 -27.58 -24.01
CA ARG A 748 19.38 -28.52 -22.97
C ARG A 748 19.29 -29.93 -23.49
N PHE A 749 20.42 -30.46 -23.90
CA PHE A 749 20.57 -31.90 -24.18
C PHE A 749 20.97 -32.65 -22.92
N PRO A 750 20.82 -34.00 -22.86
CA PRO A 750 21.27 -34.78 -21.72
C PRO A 750 22.72 -34.46 -21.35
N GLY A 751 22.97 -34.09 -20.09
CA GLY A 751 24.30 -33.72 -19.59
C GLY A 751 24.76 -32.28 -19.91
N ALA A 752 23.97 -31.47 -20.62
CA ALA A 752 24.34 -30.10 -20.95
C ALA A 752 23.72 -29.08 -19.96
N CYS A 753 24.50 -28.06 -19.62
CA CYS A 753 24.07 -26.89 -18.85
C CYS A 753 24.00 -25.68 -19.77
N ILE A 754 22.81 -25.10 -19.93
CA ILE A 754 22.62 -23.90 -20.78
C ILE A 754 22.75 -22.59 -20.01
N ASP A 755 22.42 -22.59 -18.74
CA ASP A 755 22.60 -21.50 -17.79
C ASP A 755 22.64 -22.05 -16.35
N ARG A 756 22.83 -21.19 -15.37
CA ARG A 756 22.92 -21.57 -13.95
C ARG A 756 21.63 -22.07 -13.32
N VAL A 757 20.50 -21.88 -13.98
CA VAL A 757 19.18 -22.37 -13.55
C VAL A 757 18.86 -23.68 -14.25
N ASN A 758 19.13 -23.78 -15.55
CA ASN A 758 18.96 -24.95 -16.40
C ASN A 758 17.54 -25.55 -16.42
N MET A 759 16.52 -24.71 -16.15
CA MET A 759 15.13 -25.17 -16.08
C MET A 759 14.50 -25.33 -17.46
N TYR A 760 14.84 -24.44 -18.38
CA TYR A 760 14.27 -24.42 -19.72
C TYR A 760 14.95 -25.43 -20.64
N ALA A 761 14.20 -26.01 -21.57
CA ALA A 761 14.76 -26.94 -22.56
C ALA A 761 15.43 -26.19 -23.73
N SER A 762 14.96 -24.99 -24.06
CA SER A 762 15.55 -24.20 -25.14
C SER A 762 15.45 -22.70 -24.93
N THR A 763 16.36 -21.96 -25.58
CA THR A 763 16.39 -20.51 -25.65
C THR A 763 16.44 -20.05 -27.08
N TRP A 764 15.59 -19.11 -27.46
CA TRP A 764 15.42 -18.64 -28.84
C TRP A 764 15.54 -17.13 -28.91
N ILE A 765 16.11 -16.64 -30.01
CA ILE A 765 16.05 -15.24 -30.42
C ILE A 765 15.25 -15.14 -31.71
N CYS A 766 14.17 -14.36 -31.68
CA CYS A 766 13.37 -14.02 -32.84
C CYS A 766 13.67 -12.58 -33.24
N THR A 767 14.27 -12.36 -34.39
CA THR A 767 14.66 -11.03 -34.91
C THR A 767 13.65 -10.58 -35.95
N LYS A 768 13.08 -9.41 -35.77
CA LYS A 768 12.17 -8.83 -36.77
C LYS A 768 12.94 -8.51 -38.05
N THR A 769 12.54 -9.10 -39.16
CA THR A 769 13.15 -8.90 -40.48
C THR A 769 12.19 -8.22 -41.46
N THR A 770 10.89 -8.42 -41.30
CA THR A 770 9.87 -7.88 -42.19
C THR A 770 8.80 -7.13 -41.42
N GLU A 771 8.42 -5.95 -41.91
CA GLU A 771 7.29 -5.18 -41.36
C GLU A 771 5.99 -5.78 -41.87
N LEU A 772 5.06 -6.10 -41.02
CA LEU A 772 3.71 -6.51 -41.41
C LEU A 772 2.88 -5.28 -41.75
N ALA A 773 2.04 -5.41 -42.77
CA ALA A 773 1.06 -4.37 -43.11
C ALA A 773 0.12 -4.14 -41.91
N ARG A 774 -0.05 -2.90 -41.51
CA ARG A 774 -1.04 -2.53 -40.51
C ARG A 774 -2.42 -2.53 -41.14
N GLU A 775 -3.37 -3.23 -40.54
CA GLU A 775 -4.75 -3.00 -40.92
C GLU A 775 -5.09 -1.52 -40.62
N PRO A 776 -5.71 -0.80 -41.60
CA PRO A 776 -6.12 0.57 -41.33
C PRO A 776 -7.03 0.56 -40.13
N SER A 777 -6.62 1.26 -39.07
CA SER A 777 -7.44 1.45 -37.87
C SER A 777 -8.83 1.90 -38.35
N LYS A 778 -9.88 1.16 -38.00
CA LYS A 778 -11.25 1.63 -38.17
C LYS A 778 -11.30 2.93 -37.37
N GLN A 779 -11.22 4.06 -38.03
CA GLN A 779 -11.46 5.36 -37.42
C GLN A 779 -12.80 5.24 -36.70
N ILE A 780 -12.73 5.13 -35.39
CA ILE A 780 -13.90 5.37 -34.53
C ILE A 780 -14.17 6.87 -34.71
N THR A 781 -15.02 7.18 -35.69
CA THR A 781 -15.59 8.51 -35.88
C THR A 781 -16.53 8.79 -34.68
N GLY A 782 -15.94 8.90 -33.52
CA GLY A 782 -16.63 9.19 -32.26
C GLY A 782 -16.86 10.68 -32.01
N ARG A 783 -17.31 11.42 -33.04
CA ARG A 783 -17.70 12.83 -32.84
C ARG A 783 -19.20 13.10 -33.01
N SER A 784 -20.01 12.09 -33.41
CA SER A 784 -21.47 12.27 -33.57
C SER A 784 -22.30 11.60 -32.48
N ASP A 785 -21.76 10.61 -31.74
CA ASP A 785 -22.58 9.81 -30.83
C ASP A 785 -22.50 10.26 -29.36
N ALA A 786 -21.50 11.05 -28.94
CA ALA A 786 -21.42 11.58 -27.59
C ALA A 786 -22.56 12.55 -27.26
N LYS A 787 -23.08 13.31 -28.23
CA LYS A 787 -24.27 14.15 -28.08
C LYS A 787 -25.58 13.37 -28.03
N SER A 788 -25.65 12.22 -28.70
CA SER A 788 -26.82 11.36 -28.75
C SER A 788 -26.97 10.51 -27.49
N THR A 789 -25.84 10.09 -26.89
CA THR A 789 -25.85 9.29 -25.66
C THR A 789 -26.15 10.13 -24.43
N ALA A 790 -25.66 11.36 -24.36
CA ALA A 790 -26.00 12.31 -23.31
C ALA A 790 -27.51 12.63 -23.31
N THR A 791 -28.09 12.86 -24.51
CA THR A 791 -29.54 13.17 -24.64
C THR A 791 -30.43 11.95 -24.36
N LYS A 792 -29.93 10.71 -24.51
CA LYS A 792 -30.61 9.49 -24.11
C LYS A 792 -30.57 9.24 -22.60
N LEU A 793 -29.47 9.58 -21.92
CA LEU A 793 -29.36 9.47 -20.47
C LEU A 793 -30.28 10.49 -19.75
N GLU A 794 -30.38 11.74 -20.25
CA GLU A 794 -31.30 12.72 -19.67
C GLU A 794 -32.79 12.35 -19.85
N ARG A 795 -33.15 11.62 -20.93
CA ARG A 795 -34.52 11.13 -21.10
C ARG A 795 -34.86 9.89 -20.29
N SER A 796 -33.88 9.12 -19.80
CA SER A 796 -34.14 7.92 -18.98
C SER A 796 -34.25 8.23 -17.47
N VAL A 797 -33.81 9.41 -17.03
CA VAL A 797 -33.89 9.82 -15.62
C VAL A 797 -35.21 10.53 -15.28
N SER A 798 -35.96 10.96 -16.27
CA SER A 798 -37.22 11.72 -16.06
C SER A 798 -38.52 10.90 -16.09
N SER A 799 -38.47 9.55 -16.19
CA SER A 799 -39.67 8.73 -16.34
C SER A 799 -39.75 7.46 -15.50
N THR A 800 -39.19 7.46 -14.29
CA THR A 800 -39.50 6.39 -13.32
C THR A 800 -39.71 6.95 -11.93
N SER A 801 -40.93 7.52 -11.79
CA SER A 801 -41.60 7.59 -10.50
C SER A 801 -42.71 6.54 -10.49
N SER A 802 -42.69 5.72 -9.45
CA SER A 802 -43.74 4.78 -9.04
C SER A 802 -43.91 3.48 -9.82
N SER A 803 -43.47 2.35 -9.25
CA SER A 803 -44.32 1.31 -8.68
C SER A 803 -43.50 0.07 -8.29
N SER A 804 -43.79 -0.38 -7.09
CA SER A 804 -43.46 -1.65 -6.45
C SER A 804 -43.48 -2.89 -7.39
N VAL A 805 -42.48 -3.76 -7.25
CA VAL A 805 -42.69 -5.22 -7.15
C VAL A 805 -41.46 -5.82 -6.46
N CYS A 806 -41.65 -6.41 -5.28
CA CYS A 806 -40.83 -7.47 -4.74
C CYS A 806 -41.12 -8.73 -5.57
N GLU A 807 -40.07 -9.48 -5.93
CA GLU A 807 -40.13 -10.95 -5.95
C GLU A 807 -38.76 -11.54 -6.27
N ASP A 808 -38.35 -12.38 -5.37
CA ASP A 808 -37.54 -13.61 -5.45
C ASP A 808 -36.36 -13.72 -6.43
N LEU A 809 -35.19 -13.94 -5.83
CA LEU A 809 -34.30 -15.01 -6.31
C LEU A 809 -33.35 -15.44 -5.17
N GLU A 810 -33.62 -16.62 -4.63
CA GLU A 810 -32.69 -17.49 -3.93
C GLU A 810 -31.56 -17.90 -4.88
N ILE A 811 -30.37 -17.84 -4.46
CA ILE A 811 -29.33 -18.89 -4.24
C ILE A 811 -28.09 -18.20 -3.63
#